data_128089cfafe4e79f7425972eec88f61f
#
_entry.id   128089cfafe4e79f7425972eec88f61f
#
_cell.length_a   1.000
_cell.length_b   1.000
_cell.length_c   1.000
_cell.angle_alpha   90.00
_cell.angle_beta   90.00
_cell.angle_gamma   90.00
#
_symmetry.space_group_name_H-M   'P 1'
#
loop_
_entity.id
_entity.type
_entity.pdbx_description
1 polymer ?
#
loop_
_entity_poly.entity_id
_entity_poly.type
_entity_poly.pdbx_seq_one_letter_code
_entity_poly.pdbx_strand_id
1 'polypeptide(L)'
;MSFTVFEMEYRGSGFEKSGIACIPYDGTYFSEYRRIMNEGYRPLRKAIRVEPWDCMEGLEALQEEEVPCVYLLVRDGKLIGSVGVYGNELDNLVVAKEYRNQGFGTKLMLWGMERIREQNDEPITLSVVEWNKKAKRIYDRLGFTTAQALRVDLSGDEEKVTPLVELRPIDESNREAVLRLSVREDQPFVAPNDVSLRQADEANAEHPGYARPFAIYSGDRLVGFCMFSFDPEEKDLSERYWLWRFMIDQNEQGKGFGQAALREIIQYFKDNGADRLYLSTEPENECGLHVYQKAGFRKTGAICGDEAVLMRMLKGPNKTVKTFYGEDLDNMLRLRGRRGYGVSIAIGDGEGADTYCSGSRRFGEDCPVDPETLFQAASISKPMFAMTLLRYVDKGLIDLDADISGVVPEFVKGPVTFAALLSHTAGFNVHGFPGYRADHAPLSLEDVLSGKGNTPRIRRIKPYGKQHMYSGGGIILAQLAFERITGTTLREAFQTEIAEPLGLTRTGFFQPLDEALVENAAFGGRLAQKEDPAHGWHYYPEHAAAGLWTTPTELVKLGAALSKSYREGGLLKQETARRMVTPMRNGYGLCIGMDDKNPEIVGHTGGNECFLAYWILSLKEELCAAAMFNGSNPLAYKVEDKLFGFVDKILEKELKDD
;
A
#
# COMPACT_ATOMS: atom_id res chain seq x y z
N MET A 1 4.95 17.35 -4.22
CA MET A 1 3.78 18.26 -4.37
C MET A 1 3.00 17.83 -5.59
N SER A 2 1.65 17.80 -5.52
CA SER A 2 0.86 17.38 -6.67
C SER A 2 -0.21 18.41 -7.00
N PHE A 3 -0.56 18.51 -8.29
CA PHE A 3 -1.58 19.41 -8.81
C PHE A 3 -2.21 18.85 -10.08
N THR A 4 -3.34 19.44 -10.50
CA THR A 4 -4.06 19.00 -11.71
C THR A 4 -3.76 19.95 -12.88
N VAL A 5 -3.48 19.37 -14.03
CA VAL A 5 -3.41 20.04 -15.34
C VAL A 5 -4.59 19.55 -16.18
N PHE A 6 -5.32 20.49 -16.77
CA PHE A 6 -6.36 20.18 -17.75
C PHE A 6 -5.78 20.38 -19.16
N GLU A 7 -5.72 19.30 -19.94
CA GLU A 7 -5.53 19.39 -21.37
C GLU A 7 -6.87 19.68 -22.02
N MET A 8 -6.95 20.77 -22.76
CA MET A 8 -8.20 21.21 -23.37
C MET A 8 -8.07 21.21 -24.88
N GLU A 9 -9.15 20.91 -25.56
CA GLU A 9 -9.20 20.90 -27.03
C GLU A 9 -10.42 21.67 -27.56
N TYR A 10 -10.20 22.30 -28.73
CA TYR A 10 -11.26 22.91 -29.51
C TYR A 10 -11.42 22.16 -30.85
N ARG A 11 -12.60 21.58 -31.05
CA ARG A 11 -12.97 20.82 -32.27
C ARG A 11 -13.94 21.56 -33.19
N GLY A 12 -14.30 22.78 -32.84
CA GLY A 12 -15.23 23.57 -33.64
C GLY A 12 -14.61 24.04 -34.96
N SER A 13 -15.46 24.24 -35.96
CA SER A 13 -15.07 24.70 -37.30
C SER A 13 -15.09 26.22 -37.46
N GLY A 14 -15.56 26.99 -36.47
CA GLY A 14 -15.67 28.43 -36.58
C GLY A 14 -15.68 29.15 -35.22
N PHE A 15 -15.05 30.28 -35.15
CA PHE A 15 -15.00 31.18 -33.99
C PHE A 15 -14.94 32.65 -34.44
N GLU A 16 -15.12 33.56 -33.53
CA GLU A 16 -15.09 35.02 -33.77
C GLU A 16 -13.69 35.47 -34.19
N LYS A 17 -13.61 36.44 -35.10
CA LYS A 17 -12.34 36.99 -35.54
C LYS A 17 -11.66 37.79 -34.43
N SER A 18 -10.37 37.64 -34.29
CA SER A 18 -9.54 38.28 -33.25
C SER A 18 -9.52 39.84 -33.35
N GLY A 19 -9.55 40.33 -34.58
CA GLY A 19 -9.47 41.76 -34.88
C GLY A 19 -8.15 42.43 -34.46
N ILE A 20 -7.09 41.63 -34.27
CA ILE A 20 -5.73 42.13 -33.97
C ILE A 20 -4.72 41.55 -34.96
N ALA A 21 -3.55 42.17 -35.03
CA ALA A 21 -2.41 41.64 -35.74
C ALA A 21 -1.24 41.47 -34.78
N CYS A 22 -0.62 40.31 -34.77
CA CYS A 22 0.61 40.02 -34.03
C CYS A 22 1.79 39.97 -35.01
N ILE A 23 2.96 40.34 -34.52
CA ILE A 23 4.22 40.21 -35.25
C ILE A 23 5.00 38.98 -34.75
N PRO A 24 5.78 38.33 -35.61
CA PRO A 24 6.69 37.30 -35.16
C PRO A 24 7.71 37.87 -34.17
N TYR A 25 8.12 37.05 -33.20
CA TYR A 25 9.21 37.39 -32.31
C TYR A 25 10.55 37.45 -33.08
N ASP A 26 11.33 38.50 -32.90
CA ASP A 26 12.62 38.73 -33.58
C ASP A 26 13.76 39.12 -32.62
N GLY A 27 13.52 39.03 -31.32
CA GLY A 27 14.47 39.43 -30.27
C GLY A 27 14.39 40.93 -29.88
N THR A 28 13.78 41.81 -30.69
CA THR A 28 13.70 43.24 -30.43
C THR A 28 13.05 43.57 -29.08
N TYR A 29 12.07 42.79 -28.65
CA TYR A 29 11.31 42.98 -27.41
C TYR A 29 11.71 41.96 -26.31
N PHE A 30 12.91 41.40 -26.35
CA PHE A 30 13.29 40.32 -25.38
C PHE A 30 13.15 40.78 -23.91
N SER A 31 13.60 41.95 -23.56
CA SER A 31 13.53 42.45 -22.18
C SER A 31 12.09 42.61 -21.68
N GLU A 32 11.18 43.13 -22.51
CA GLU A 32 9.76 43.27 -22.20
C GLU A 32 9.06 41.90 -22.19
N TYR A 33 9.40 41.02 -23.13
CA TYR A 33 8.89 39.67 -23.21
C TYR A 33 9.26 38.89 -21.94
N ARG A 34 10.55 38.90 -21.54
CA ARG A 34 11.02 38.30 -20.30
C ARG A 34 10.26 38.85 -19.07
N ARG A 35 10.04 40.15 -19.03
CA ARG A 35 9.27 40.78 -17.95
C ARG A 35 7.84 40.25 -17.88
N ILE A 36 7.09 40.27 -18.98
CA ILE A 36 5.68 39.83 -18.98
C ILE A 36 5.54 38.35 -18.73
N MET A 37 6.46 37.51 -19.23
CA MET A 37 6.51 36.08 -18.95
C MET A 37 6.69 35.83 -17.46
N ASN A 38 7.64 36.50 -16.82
CA ASN A 38 7.84 36.39 -15.38
C ASN A 38 6.65 36.92 -14.56
N GLU A 39 6.01 38.02 -14.99
CA GLU A 39 4.77 38.51 -14.37
C GLU A 39 3.61 37.48 -14.47
N GLY A 40 3.59 36.69 -15.53
CA GLY A 40 2.60 35.62 -15.75
C GLY A 40 2.91 34.34 -14.97
N TYR A 41 4.13 33.85 -15.09
CA TYR A 41 4.51 32.50 -14.61
C TYR A 41 5.12 32.48 -13.21
N ARG A 42 5.72 33.56 -12.72
CA ARG A 42 6.31 33.58 -11.37
C ARG A 42 5.32 33.23 -10.24
N PRO A 43 4.05 33.69 -10.24
CA PRO A 43 3.08 33.27 -9.24
C PRO A 43 2.80 31.80 -9.31
N LEU A 44 2.75 31.22 -10.53
CA LEU A 44 2.56 29.81 -10.78
C LEU A 44 3.74 28.99 -10.23
N ARG A 45 4.97 29.30 -10.65
CA ARG A 45 6.18 28.59 -10.20
C ARG A 45 6.36 28.64 -8.68
N LYS A 46 6.03 29.79 -8.05
CA LYS A 46 6.00 29.89 -6.59
C LYS A 46 4.96 28.99 -5.94
N ALA A 47 3.76 28.89 -6.52
CA ALA A 47 2.69 28.06 -6.00
C ALA A 47 3.06 26.57 -6.01
N ILE A 48 3.77 26.13 -7.06
CA ILE A 48 4.26 24.74 -7.19
C ILE A 48 5.67 24.52 -6.62
N ARG A 49 6.29 25.55 -6.06
CA ARG A 49 7.66 25.54 -5.47
C ARG A 49 8.74 25.04 -6.43
N VAL A 50 8.61 25.35 -7.72
CA VAL A 50 9.61 25.03 -8.76
C VAL A 50 10.53 26.23 -8.97
N GLU A 51 11.79 26.07 -8.66
CA GLU A 51 12.85 27.05 -8.93
C GLU A 51 13.54 26.75 -10.28
N PRO A 52 14.12 27.75 -10.94
CA PRO A 52 14.14 29.17 -10.59
C PRO A 52 12.76 29.84 -10.75
N TRP A 53 12.44 30.82 -9.90
CA TRP A 53 11.16 31.54 -9.98
C TRP A 53 11.09 32.52 -11.17
N ASP A 54 12.23 32.91 -11.72
CA ASP A 54 12.34 33.52 -13.03
C ASP A 54 12.31 32.40 -14.08
N CYS A 55 11.22 32.28 -14.83
CA CYS A 55 11.05 31.22 -15.83
C CYS A 55 12.02 31.37 -17.02
N MET A 56 12.73 32.50 -17.11
CA MET A 56 13.72 32.78 -18.16
C MET A 56 15.11 33.08 -17.55
N GLU A 57 15.40 32.61 -16.33
CA GLU A 57 16.70 32.80 -15.68
C GLU A 57 17.83 32.18 -16.51
N GLY A 58 18.90 32.98 -16.72
CA GLY A 58 20.05 32.55 -17.51
C GLY A 58 19.87 32.63 -19.03
N LEU A 59 18.69 33.01 -19.53
CA LEU A 59 18.46 33.22 -20.96
C LEU A 59 18.79 34.66 -21.36
N GLU A 60 19.58 34.81 -22.42
CA GLU A 60 19.86 36.07 -23.07
C GLU A 60 18.96 36.30 -24.32
N ALA A 61 18.39 35.21 -24.83
CA ALA A 61 17.44 35.17 -25.95
C ALA A 61 16.55 33.92 -25.82
N LEU A 62 15.47 33.83 -26.62
CA LEU A 62 14.73 32.58 -26.79
C LEU A 62 15.60 31.55 -27.54
N GLN A 63 15.33 30.25 -27.29
CA GLN A 63 15.98 29.18 -28.04
C GLN A 63 15.59 29.27 -29.52
N GLU A 64 16.48 28.89 -30.41
CA GLU A 64 16.27 28.98 -31.87
C GLU A 64 14.99 28.24 -32.33
N GLU A 65 14.63 27.15 -31.65
CA GLU A 65 13.44 26.36 -31.93
C GLU A 65 12.14 27.03 -31.48
N GLU A 66 12.17 27.88 -30.48
CA GLU A 66 11.00 28.63 -29.95
C GLU A 66 10.69 29.90 -30.74
N VAL A 67 11.70 30.55 -31.33
CA VAL A 67 11.58 31.81 -32.04
C VAL A 67 10.48 31.82 -33.11
N PRO A 68 10.35 30.78 -33.98
CA PRO A 68 9.33 30.78 -35.03
C PRO A 68 7.91 30.55 -34.51
N CYS A 69 7.76 30.13 -33.26
CA CYS A 69 6.47 29.78 -32.66
C CYS A 69 5.86 30.91 -31.83
N VAL A 70 6.64 31.94 -31.49
CA VAL A 70 6.20 33.04 -30.60
C VAL A 70 5.79 34.26 -31.40
N TYR A 71 4.61 34.80 -31.06
CA TYR A 71 4.05 36.01 -31.69
C TYR A 71 3.71 37.05 -30.63
N LEU A 72 3.97 38.32 -30.98
CA LEU A 72 3.85 39.46 -30.09
C LEU A 72 2.75 40.40 -30.56
N LEU A 73 1.89 40.83 -29.64
CA LEU A 73 0.98 41.95 -29.86
C LEU A 73 1.67 43.23 -29.38
N VAL A 74 2.02 44.10 -30.34
CA VAL A 74 2.67 45.38 -30.08
C VAL A 74 1.76 46.54 -30.54
N ARG A 75 1.61 47.60 -29.72
CA ARG A 75 0.90 48.82 -30.04
C ARG A 75 1.72 50.01 -29.58
N ASP A 76 1.86 51.02 -30.45
CA ASP A 76 2.62 52.22 -30.16
C ASP A 76 4.03 51.94 -29.57
N GLY A 77 4.71 50.95 -30.13
CA GLY A 77 6.04 50.51 -29.69
C GLY A 77 6.08 49.80 -28.33
N LYS A 78 4.93 49.45 -27.74
CA LYS A 78 4.84 48.78 -26.43
C LYS A 78 4.32 47.35 -26.60
N LEU A 79 4.94 46.40 -25.90
CA LEU A 79 4.50 45.01 -25.85
C LEU A 79 3.24 44.89 -24.98
N ILE A 80 2.12 44.48 -25.57
CA ILE A 80 0.83 44.27 -24.91
C ILE A 80 0.75 42.86 -24.36
N GLY A 81 1.22 41.85 -25.13
CA GLY A 81 1.20 40.45 -24.76
C GLY A 81 1.78 39.55 -25.83
N SER A 82 1.78 38.28 -25.58
CA SER A 82 2.29 37.23 -26.47
C SER A 82 1.38 36.03 -26.53
N VAL A 83 1.53 35.24 -27.59
CA VAL A 83 0.96 33.88 -27.74
C VAL A 83 1.96 33.03 -28.50
N GLY A 84 2.16 31.80 -28.03
CA GLY A 84 2.91 30.77 -28.73
C GLY A 84 1.97 29.85 -29.52
N VAL A 85 2.39 29.48 -30.73
CA VAL A 85 1.68 28.57 -31.64
C VAL A 85 2.65 27.43 -32.00
N TYR A 86 2.49 26.27 -31.38
CA TYR A 86 3.38 25.12 -31.54
C TYR A 86 2.60 24.00 -32.27
N GLY A 87 2.61 24.03 -33.58
CA GLY A 87 1.73 23.16 -34.37
C GLY A 87 0.26 23.46 -34.09
N ASN A 88 -0.45 22.52 -33.46
CA ASN A 88 -1.86 22.69 -33.08
C ASN A 88 -2.03 23.15 -31.61
N GLU A 89 -0.95 23.37 -30.87
CA GLU A 89 -0.99 23.76 -29.47
C GLU A 89 -0.80 25.27 -29.32
N LEU A 90 -1.62 25.85 -28.44
CA LEU A 90 -1.49 27.23 -27.98
C LEU A 90 -0.86 27.26 -26.58
N ASP A 91 0.26 27.93 -26.46
CA ASP A 91 0.95 28.10 -25.18
C ASP A 91 1.49 29.55 -25.05
N ASN A 92 2.19 29.83 -23.96
CA ASN A 92 2.85 31.11 -23.68
C ASN A 92 1.95 32.33 -23.87
N LEU A 93 0.65 32.17 -23.57
CA LEU A 93 -0.33 33.26 -23.67
C LEU A 93 -0.26 34.13 -22.42
N VAL A 94 0.36 35.28 -22.59
CA VAL A 94 0.56 36.26 -21.51
C VAL A 94 0.17 37.65 -21.95
N VAL A 95 -0.48 38.40 -21.04
CA VAL A 95 -0.80 39.82 -21.21
C VAL A 95 -0.08 40.64 -20.13
N ALA A 96 0.62 41.69 -20.53
CA ALA A 96 1.29 42.61 -19.62
C ALA A 96 0.30 43.16 -18.59
N LYS A 97 0.74 43.31 -17.34
CA LYS A 97 -0.10 43.62 -16.18
C LYS A 97 -0.99 44.84 -16.40
N GLU A 98 -0.45 45.88 -17.02
CA GLU A 98 -1.09 47.18 -17.32
C GLU A 98 -2.21 47.06 -18.36
N TYR A 99 -2.26 45.98 -19.15
CA TYR A 99 -3.26 45.75 -20.21
C TYR A 99 -4.23 44.57 -19.89
N ARG A 100 -4.15 44.01 -18.69
CA ARG A 100 -5.07 42.93 -18.24
C ARG A 100 -6.50 43.46 -18.05
N ASN A 101 -7.47 42.55 -18.15
CA ASN A 101 -8.91 42.82 -18.03
C ASN A 101 -9.48 43.78 -19.13
N GLN A 102 -8.76 43.98 -20.25
CA GLN A 102 -9.18 44.79 -21.40
C GLN A 102 -9.51 43.92 -22.64
N GLY A 103 -9.67 42.62 -22.47
CA GLY A 103 -10.01 41.69 -23.54
C GLY A 103 -8.83 41.19 -24.39
N PHE A 104 -7.61 41.69 -24.17
CA PHE A 104 -6.46 41.31 -24.99
C PHE A 104 -6.11 39.81 -24.92
N GLY A 105 -6.28 39.16 -23.78
CA GLY A 105 -6.06 37.71 -23.64
C GLY A 105 -6.97 36.89 -24.56
N THR A 106 -8.27 37.22 -24.61
CA THR A 106 -9.22 36.59 -25.53
C THR A 106 -8.84 36.85 -26.99
N LYS A 107 -8.44 38.08 -27.33
CA LYS A 107 -8.04 38.42 -28.68
C LYS A 107 -6.75 37.71 -29.13
N LEU A 108 -5.75 37.61 -28.26
CA LEU A 108 -4.54 36.82 -28.53
C LEU A 108 -4.85 35.35 -28.74
N MET A 109 -5.74 34.81 -27.91
CA MET A 109 -6.22 33.41 -28.06
C MET A 109 -6.88 33.20 -29.42
N LEU A 110 -7.83 34.03 -29.78
CA LEU A 110 -8.51 33.99 -31.09
C LEU A 110 -7.53 34.12 -32.25
N TRP A 111 -6.55 35.03 -32.15
CA TRP A 111 -5.52 35.19 -33.16
C TRP A 111 -4.67 33.91 -33.33
N GLY A 112 -4.25 33.28 -32.24
CA GLY A 112 -3.54 31.99 -32.27
C GLY A 112 -4.38 30.88 -32.89
N MET A 113 -5.68 30.82 -32.57
CA MET A 113 -6.62 29.90 -33.20
C MET A 113 -6.76 30.14 -34.71
N GLU A 114 -6.86 31.41 -35.13
CA GLU A 114 -6.85 31.78 -36.55
C GLU A 114 -5.57 31.27 -37.24
N ARG A 115 -4.43 31.46 -36.60
CA ARG A 115 -3.14 31.04 -37.16
C ARG A 115 -3.02 29.54 -37.33
N ILE A 116 -3.55 28.71 -36.39
CA ILE A 116 -3.59 27.27 -36.53
C ILE A 116 -4.52 26.88 -37.66
N ARG A 117 -5.72 27.48 -37.77
CA ARG A 117 -6.71 27.15 -38.82
C ARG A 117 -6.28 27.57 -40.22
N GLU A 118 -5.31 28.46 -40.35
CA GLU A 118 -4.64 28.72 -41.65
C GLU A 118 -3.76 27.57 -42.12
N GLN A 119 -3.35 26.67 -41.21
CA GLN A 119 -2.44 25.57 -41.50
C GLN A 119 -3.17 24.22 -41.61
N ASN A 120 -4.18 23.96 -40.77
CA ASN A 120 -4.91 22.70 -40.75
C ASN A 120 -6.22 22.78 -39.99
N ASP A 121 -7.02 21.70 -40.05
CA ASP A 121 -8.29 21.54 -39.36
C ASP A 121 -8.21 20.63 -38.15
N GLU A 122 -7.01 20.23 -37.72
CA GLU A 122 -6.81 19.40 -36.53
C GLU A 122 -7.32 20.08 -35.25
N PRO A 123 -7.66 19.33 -34.18
CA PRO A 123 -8.06 19.92 -32.92
C PRO A 123 -7.02 20.90 -32.38
N ILE A 124 -7.45 22.10 -31.97
CA ILE A 124 -6.56 23.07 -31.33
C ILE A 124 -6.46 22.68 -29.86
N THR A 125 -5.25 22.55 -29.33
CA THR A 125 -5.00 22.10 -27.97
C THR A 125 -4.34 23.19 -27.11
N LEU A 126 -4.49 23.08 -25.80
CA LEU A 126 -3.78 23.86 -24.80
C LEU A 126 -3.80 23.15 -23.46
N SER A 127 -2.90 23.56 -22.56
CA SER A 127 -2.86 23.07 -21.18
C SER A 127 -3.12 24.20 -20.17
N VAL A 128 -3.85 23.90 -19.09
CA VAL A 128 -4.13 24.85 -18.01
C VAL A 128 -4.12 24.17 -16.65
N VAL A 129 -3.45 24.78 -15.67
CA VAL A 129 -3.40 24.30 -14.29
C VAL A 129 -4.69 24.65 -13.51
N GLU A 130 -5.08 23.80 -12.57
CA GLU A 130 -6.36 23.85 -11.84
C GLU A 130 -6.65 25.18 -11.14
N TRP A 131 -5.65 25.90 -10.65
CA TRP A 131 -5.84 27.20 -9.98
C TRP A 131 -5.90 28.38 -10.94
N ASN A 132 -5.56 28.21 -12.22
CA ASN A 132 -5.74 29.27 -13.21
C ASN A 132 -7.19 29.34 -13.73
N LYS A 133 -8.13 29.44 -12.78
CA LYS A 133 -9.58 29.47 -13.04
C LYS A 133 -9.99 30.60 -14.01
N LYS A 134 -9.20 31.70 -14.08
CA LYS A 134 -9.50 32.80 -15.01
C LYS A 134 -9.24 32.40 -16.46
N ALA A 135 -8.10 31.78 -16.73
CA ALA A 135 -7.76 31.29 -18.07
C ALA A 135 -8.76 30.17 -18.47
N LYS A 136 -9.00 29.20 -17.61
CA LYS A 136 -9.96 28.12 -17.91
C LYS A 136 -11.35 28.66 -18.31
N ARG A 137 -11.90 29.65 -17.59
CA ARG A 137 -13.17 30.28 -17.95
C ARG A 137 -13.18 30.97 -19.32
N ILE A 138 -12.02 31.47 -19.78
CA ILE A 138 -11.88 32.08 -21.13
C ILE A 138 -11.93 30.93 -22.14
N TYR A 139 -11.22 29.86 -21.92
CA TYR A 139 -11.17 28.71 -22.81
C TYR A 139 -12.55 28.02 -22.92
N ASP A 140 -13.22 27.77 -21.79
CA ASP A 140 -14.60 27.22 -21.77
C ASP A 140 -15.56 28.09 -22.60
N ARG A 141 -15.49 29.44 -22.48
CA ARG A 141 -16.33 30.37 -23.26
C ARG A 141 -16.01 30.40 -24.75
N LEU A 142 -14.77 30.09 -25.11
CA LEU A 142 -14.34 30.01 -26.51
C LEU A 142 -14.67 28.64 -27.14
N GLY A 143 -15.27 27.72 -26.35
CA GLY A 143 -15.71 26.40 -26.83
C GLY A 143 -14.65 25.30 -26.69
N PHE A 144 -13.60 25.52 -25.90
CA PHE A 144 -12.70 24.43 -25.54
C PHE A 144 -13.37 23.53 -24.53
N THR A 145 -13.19 22.24 -24.69
CA THR A 145 -13.61 21.19 -23.75
C THR A 145 -12.39 20.53 -23.12
N THR A 146 -12.53 20.03 -21.92
CA THR A 146 -11.44 19.30 -21.25
C THR A 146 -11.33 17.91 -21.83
N ALA A 147 -10.31 17.68 -22.65
CA ALA A 147 -10.05 16.39 -23.28
C ALA A 147 -9.51 15.38 -22.26
N GLN A 148 -8.68 15.84 -21.31
CA GLN A 148 -8.07 15.02 -20.29
C GLN A 148 -7.72 15.85 -19.06
N ALA A 149 -7.86 15.24 -17.88
CA ALA A 149 -7.35 15.77 -16.63
C ALA A 149 -6.14 14.93 -16.18
N LEU A 150 -5.04 15.58 -15.85
CA LEU A 150 -3.79 14.93 -15.44
C LEU A 150 -3.40 15.38 -14.04
N ARG A 151 -3.00 14.44 -13.20
CA ARG A 151 -2.32 14.72 -11.94
C ARG A 151 -0.82 14.72 -12.17
N VAL A 152 -0.19 15.85 -11.89
CA VAL A 152 1.27 16.00 -11.93
C VAL A 152 1.80 15.93 -10.50
N ASP A 153 2.74 15.05 -10.23
CA ASP A 153 3.40 14.89 -8.94
C ASP A 153 4.89 15.20 -9.06
N LEU A 154 5.32 16.24 -8.32
CA LEU A 154 6.70 16.74 -8.25
C LEU A 154 7.38 16.30 -6.93
N SER A 155 6.92 15.25 -6.27
CA SER A 155 7.46 14.80 -4.97
C SER A 155 8.69 13.91 -5.06
N GLY A 156 9.17 13.56 -6.25
CA GLY A 156 10.35 12.73 -6.51
C GLY A 156 11.39 13.42 -7.40
N ASP A 157 12.44 12.68 -7.75
CA ASP A 157 13.48 13.13 -8.70
C ASP A 157 12.98 13.16 -10.16
N GLU A 158 11.82 12.54 -10.40
CA GLU A 158 11.15 12.51 -11.71
C GLU A 158 9.72 13.04 -11.57
N GLU A 159 9.30 13.83 -12.54
CA GLU A 159 7.91 14.27 -12.68
C GLU A 159 7.04 13.05 -13.03
N LYS A 160 6.01 12.79 -12.21
CA LYS A 160 5.06 11.70 -12.45
C LYS A 160 3.71 12.27 -12.88
N VAL A 161 3.34 11.99 -14.11
CA VAL A 161 2.05 12.40 -14.69
C VAL A 161 1.11 11.19 -14.73
N THR A 162 -0.09 11.34 -14.18
CA THR A 162 -1.11 10.28 -14.18
C THR A 162 -2.47 10.85 -14.57
N PRO A 163 -3.28 10.15 -15.40
CA PRO A 163 -4.61 10.61 -15.73
C PRO A 163 -5.51 10.61 -14.49
N LEU A 164 -6.40 11.59 -14.43
CA LEU A 164 -7.50 11.67 -13.48
C LEU A 164 -8.80 11.27 -14.16
N VAL A 165 -9.62 10.53 -13.44
CA VAL A 165 -10.98 10.17 -13.90
C VAL A 165 -11.98 10.43 -12.79
N GLU A 166 -13.25 10.54 -13.18
CA GLU A 166 -14.39 10.59 -12.27
C GLU A 166 -15.47 9.59 -12.67
N LEU A 167 -16.19 9.08 -11.69
CA LEU A 167 -17.31 8.16 -11.88
C LEU A 167 -18.59 8.98 -11.90
N ARG A 168 -19.27 9.02 -13.05
CA ARG A 168 -20.57 9.68 -13.20
C ARG A 168 -21.69 8.63 -13.27
N PRO A 169 -22.76 8.74 -12.48
CA PRO A 169 -23.92 7.84 -12.60
C PRO A 169 -24.45 7.80 -14.04
N ILE A 170 -24.99 6.65 -14.42
CA ILE A 170 -25.64 6.51 -15.73
C ILE A 170 -27.03 7.13 -15.66
N ASP A 171 -27.32 8.06 -16.57
CA ASP A 171 -28.60 8.72 -16.76
C ASP A 171 -28.95 8.88 -18.26
N GLU A 172 -30.06 9.55 -18.56
CA GLU A 172 -30.50 9.76 -19.95
C GLU A 172 -29.47 10.52 -20.81
N SER A 173 -28.63 11.36 -20.20
CA SER A 173 -27.67 12.20 -20.92
C SER A 173 -26.43 11.44 -21.41
N ASN A 174 -26.04 10.35 -20.72
CA ASN A 174 -24.80 9.61 -21.02
C ASN A 174 -25.04 8.14 -21.42
N ARG A 175 -26.23 7.57 -21.20
CA ARG A 175 -26.55 6.15 -21.46
C ARG A 175 -26.25 5.73 -22.89
N GLU A 176 -26.65 6.53 -23.89
CA GLU A 176 -26.38 6.22 -25.29
C GLU A 176 -24.88 6.21 -25.62
N ALA A 177 -24.11 7.13 -25.03
CA ALA A 177 -22.66 7.18 -25.24
C ALA A 177 -21.98 5.95 -24.64
N VAL A 178 -22.41 5.52 -23.43
CA VAL A 178 -21.90 4.30 -22.79
C VAL A 178 -22.19 3.05 -23.61
N LEU A 179 -23.36 2.94 -24.24
CA LEU A 179 -23.71 1.81 -25.10
C LEU A 179 -22.82 1.69 -26.35
N ARG A 180 -22.17 2.78 -26.77
CA ARG A 180 -21.24 2.79 -27.92
C ARG A 180 -19.80 2.42 -27.56
N LEU A 181 -19.45 2.37 -26.27
CA LEU A 181 -18.11 1.95 -25.84
C LEU A 181 -17.91 0.48 -26.19
N SER A 182 -16.71 0.14 -26.58
CA SER A 182 -16.32 -1.23 -26.94
C SER A 182 -14.88 -1.51 -26.49
N VAL A 183 -14.57 -2.77 -26.23
CA VAL A 183 -13.22 -3.27 -26.03
C VAL A 183 -12.66 -3.78 -27.37
N ARG A 184 -11.36 -4.03 -27.44
CA ARG A 184 -10.72 -4.61 -28.60
C ARG A 184 -11.23 -6.04 -28.85
N GLU A 185 -11.20 -6.48 -30.09
CA GLU A 185 -11.66 -7.83 -30.49
C GLU A 185 -10.88 -8.96 -29.80
N ASP A 186 -9.63 -8.71 -29.40
CA ASP A 186 -8.78 -9.65 -28.67
C ASP A 186 -9.09 -9.71 -27.15
N GLN A 187 -10.13 -9.01 -26.67
CA GLN A 187 -10.55 -8.93 -25.28
C GLN A 187 -12.02 -9.39 -25.10
N PRO A 188 -12.35 -10.66 -25.33
CA PRO A 188 -13.72 -11.17 -25.25
C PRO A 188 -14.27 -11.31 -23.81
N PHE A 189 -13.51 -10.87 -22.81
CA PHE A 189 -13.75 -11.08 -21.37
C PHE A 189 -14.73 -10.09 -20.74
N VAL A 190 -15.32 -9.20 -21.50
CA VAL A 190 -16.25 -8.18 -20.98
C VAL A 190 -17.59 -8.30 -21.67
N ALA A 191 -18.65 -8.47 -20.88
CA ALA A 191 -20.01 -8.49 -21.42
C ALA A 191 -20.35 -7.15 -22.08
N PRO A 192 -21.13 -7.15 -23.18
CA PRO A 192 -21.62 -5.93 -23.82
C PRO A 192 -22.35 -5.01 -22.84
N ASN A 193 -22.19 -3.68 -23.03
CA ASN A 193 -22.75 -2.71 -22.09
C ASN A 193 -24.29 -2.69 -22.06
N ASP A 194 -24.97 -3.06 -23.16
CA ASP A 194 -26.43 -3.22 -23.20
C ASP A 194 -26.88 -4.37 -22.29
N VAL A 195 -26.16 -5.49 -22.30
CA VAL A 195 -26.42 -6.63 -21.39
C VAL A 195 -26.17 -6.20 -19.94
N SER A 196 -25.07 -5.52 -19.68
CA SER A 196 -24.70 -5.07 -18.34
C SER A 196 -25.72 -4.09 -17.76
N LEU A 197 -26.17 -3.10 -18.55
CA LEU A 197 -27.16 -2.12 -18.09
C LEU A 197 -28.54 -2.74 -17.89
N ARG A 198 -28.93 -3.72 -18.71
CA ARG A 198 -30.18 -4.48 -18.52
C ARG A 198 -30.11 -5.29 -17.20
N GLN A 199 -28.99 -5.98 -16.94
CA GLN A 199 -28.80 -6.70 -15.68
C GLN A 199 -28.86 -5.77 -14.46
N ALA A 200 -28.33 -4.54 -14.59
CA ALA A 200 -28.46 -3.53 -13.53
C ALA A 200 -29.92 -3.12 -13.29
N ASP A 201 -30.67 -2.88 -14.37
CA ASP A 201 -32.08 -2.52 -14.29
C ASP A 201 -32.93 -3.65 -13.65
N GLU A 202 -32.68 -4.92 -14.03
CA GLU A 202 -33.33 -6.12 -13.47
C GLU A 202 -32.97 -6.30 -11.97
N ALA A 203 -31.71 -6.24 -11.61
CA ALA A 203 -31.26 -6.38 -10.22
C ALA A 203 -31.82 -5.27 -9.31
N ASN A 204 -31.87 -4.04 -9.80
CA ASN A 204 -32.41 -2.90 -9.05
C ASN A 204 -33.97 -2.91 -8.96
N ALA A 205 -34.66 -3.63 -9.83
CA ALA A 205 -36.09 -3.84 -9.71
C ALA A 205 -36.43 -4.76 -8.53
N GLU A 206 -35.57 -5.73 -8.22
CA GLU A 206 -35.69 -6.66 -7.09
C GLU A 206 -35.12 -6.05 -5.80
N HIS A 207 -33.92 -5.45 -5.89
CA HIS A 207 -33.17 -4.86 -4.77
C HIS A 207 -32.69 -3.45 -5.12
N PRO A 208 -33.45 -2.40 -4.82
CA PRO A 208 -33.14 -1.03 -5.20
C PRO A 208 -31.78 -0.56 -4.67
N GLY A 209 -30.88 -0.14 -5.58
CA GLY A 209 -29.55 0.35 -5.26
C GLY A 209 -28.46 -0.74 -5.14
N TYR A 210 -28.80 -2.00 -5.41
CA TYR A 210 -27.86 -3.11 -5.43
C TYR A 210 -26.84 -2.96 -6.58
N ALA A 211 -27.32 -2.80 -7.81
CA ALA A 211 -26.47 -2.58 -8.97
C ALA A 211 -26.23 -1.08 -9.20
N ARG A 212 -24.97 -0.68 -9.29
CA ARG A 212 -24.56 0.73 -9.45
C ARG A 212 -23.69 0.90 -10.69
N PRO A 213 -24.28 1.19 -11.85
CA PRO A 213 -23.54 1.46 -13.08
C PRO A 213 -23.00 2.88 -13.13
N PHE A 214 -21.75 3.05 -13.59
CA PHE A 214 -21.09 4.34 -13.75
C PHE A 214 -20.37 4.46 -15.10
N ALA A 215 -20.47 5.63 -15.70
CA ALA A 215 -19.63 6.07 -16.80
C ALA A 215 -18.32 6.65 -16.24
N ILE A 216 -17.19 6.30 -16.84
CA ILE A 216 -15.86 6.76 -16.44
C ILE A 216 -15.47 7.90 -17.37
N TYR A 217 -15.26 9.09 -16.81
CA TYR A 217 -14.87 10.29 -17.56
C TYR A 217 -13.48 10.78 -17.16
N SER A 218 -12.71 11.30 -18.13
CA SER A 218 -11.55 12.15 -17.87
C SER A 218 -11.85 13.54 -18.46
N GLY A 219 -12.07 14.52 -17.60
CA GLY A 219 -12.65 15.80 -18.02
C GLY A 219 -14.05 15.60 -18.61
N ASP A 220 -14.24 16.02 -19.86
CA ASP A 220 -15.52 15.87 -20.60
C ASP A 220 -15.55 14.61 -21.49
N ARG A 221 -14.44 13.86 -21.52
CA ARG A 221 -14.27 12.70 -22.38
C ARG A 221 -14.70 11.43 -21.67
N LEU A 222 -15.66 10.70 -22.25
CA LEU A 222 -16.05 9.38 -21.81
C LEU A 222 -14.97 8.35 -22.22
N VAL A 223 -14.35 7.69 -21.23
CA VAL A 223 -13.21 6.77 -21.44
C VAL A 223 -13.51 5.32 -21.08
N GLY A 224 -14.62 5.04 -20.37
CA GLY A 224 -14.93 3.68 -19.96
C GLY A 224 -16.26 3.55 -19.22
N PHE A 225 -16.51 2.34 -18.72
CA PHE A 225 -17.70 1.97 -17.98
C PHE A 225 -17.32 1.02 -16.84
N CYS A 226 -18.01 1.14 -15.69
CA CYS A 226 -17.94 0.16 -14.62
C CYS A 226 -19.31 -0.03 -13.97
N MET A 227 -19.50 -1.18 -13.32
CA MET A 227 -20.70 -1.48 -12.57
C MET A 227 -20.35 -2.26 -11.31
N PHE A 228 -20.99 -1.89 -10.22
CA PHE A 228 -20.79 -2.51 -8.90
C PHE A 228 -22.03 -3.26 -8.46
N SER A 229 -21.87 -4.36 -7.70
CA SER A 229 -22.88 -4.79 -6.75
C SER A 229 -22.51 -4.29 -5.35
N PHE A 230 -23.49 -3.79 -4.63
CA PHE A 230 -23.29 -3.12 -3.35
C PHE A 230 -24.44 -3.43 -2.38
N ASP A 231 -24.21 -4.36 -1.46
CA ASP A 231 -25.16 -4.75 -0.42
C ASP A 231 -24.50 -4.82 0.96
N PRO A 232 -24.50 -3.72 1.74
CA PRO A 232 -23.91 -3.70 3.07
C PRO A 232 -24.65 -4.58 4.09
N GLU A 233 -25.91 -4.94 3.84
CA GLU A 233 -26.73 -5.73 4.75
C GLU A 233 -26.64 -7.25 4.51
N GLU A 234 -25.97 -7.67 3.40
CA GLU A 234 -25.73 -9.08 3.11
C GLU A 234 -24.91 -9.73 4.24
N LYS A 235 -25.34 -10.92 4.68
CA LYS A 235 -24.71 -11.63 5.80
C LYS A 235 -23.39 -12.26 5.41
N ASP A 236 -23.29 -12.76 4.18
CA ASP A 236 -22.05 -13.27 3.64
C ASP A 236 -21.15 -12.10 3.24
N LEU A 237 -20.07 -11.92 3.97
CA LEU A 237 -19.12 -10.83 3.72
C LEU A 237 -18.47 -10.90 2.34
N SER A 238 -18.44 -12.09 1.72
CA SER A 238 -17.87 -12.27 0.38
C SER A 238 -18.82 -11.82 -0.72
N GLU A 239 -20.12 -11.65 -0.45
CA GLU A 239 -21.12 -11.25 -1.43
C GLU A 239 -21.48 -9.76 -1.38
N ARG A 240 -20.96 -9.01 -0.42
CA ARG A 240 -21.37 -7.61 -0.16
C ARG A 240 -20.96 -6.61 -1.22
N TYR A 241 -19.73 -6.73 -1.73
CA TYR A 241 -19.08 -5.65 -2.48
C TYR A 241 -18.28 -6.20 -3.64
N TRP A 242 -18.80 -6.04 -4.87
CA TRP A 242 -18.16 -6.54 -6.07
C TRP A 242 -18.01 -5.47 -7.14
N LEU A 243 -16.84 -5.42 -7.78
CA LEU A 243 -16.66 -4.79 -9.08
C LEU A 243 -17.18 -5.77 -10.14
N TRP A 244 -18.45 -5.62 -10.49
CA TRP A 244 -19.16 -6.57 -11.35
C TRP A 244 -18.81 -6.44 -12.83
N ARG A 245 -18.56 -5.19 -13.30
CA ARG A 245 -18.14 -4.89 -14.67
C ARG A 245 -17.10 -3.77 -14.66
N PHE A 246 -16.11 -3.91 -15.54
CA PHE A 246 -15.10 -2.87 -15.71
C PHE A 246 -14.49 -2.94 -17.11
N MET A 247 -14.54 -1.81 -17.84
CA MET A 247 -13.89 -1.70 -19.15
C MET A 247 -13.42 -0.29 -19.44
N ILE A 248 -12.37 -0.19 -20.25
CA ILE A 248 -11.92 1.06 -20.87
C ILE A 248 -12.11 0.92 -22.37
N ASP A 249 -12.67 1.95 -23.00
CA ASP A 249 -12.89 1.97 -24.46
C ASP A 249 -11.61 1.67 -25.21
N GLN A 250 -11.73 0.90 -26.31
CA GLN A 250 -10.59 0.44 -27.11
C GLN A 250 -9.68 1.59 -27.58
N ASN A 251 -10.23 2.78 -27.85
CA ASN A 251 -9.49 3.96 -28.29
C ASN A 251 -8.78 4.68 -27.12
N GLU A 252 -9.11 4.32 -25.88
CA GLU A 252 -8.60 4.92 -24.66
C GLU A 252 -7.66 4.00 -23.85
N GLN A 253 -7.53 2.76 -24.27
CA GLN A 253 -6.62 1.80 -23.65
C GLN A 253 -5.16 2.18 -23.85
N GLY A 254 -4.28 1.72 -22.92
CA GLY A 254 -2.85 2.02 -22.95
C GLY A 254 -2.46 3.41 -22.41
N LYS A 255 -3.43 4.31 -22.12
CA LYS A 255 -3.22 5.69 -21.67
C LYS A 255 -3.26 5.85 -20.13
N GLY A 256 -3.29 4.75 -19.38
CA GLY A 256 -3.31 4.76 -17.91
C GLY A 256 -4.69 4.93 -17.27
N PHE A 257 -5.77 5.09 -18.05
CA PHE A 257 -7.13 5.27 -17.54
C PHE A 257 -7.64 4.09 -16.71
N GLY A 258 -7.27 2.85 -17.05
CA GLY A 258 -7.67 1.66 -16.27
C GLY A 258 -7.17 1.72 -14.82
N GLN A 259 -5.91 2.08 -14.61
CA GLN A 259 -5.35 2.25 -13.26
C GLN A 259 -5.95 3.45 -12.54
N ALA A 260 -6.21 4.54 -13.25
CA ALA A 260 -6.87 5.71 -12.70
C ALA A 260 -8.31 5.37 -12.24
N ALA A 261 -9.07 4.68 -13.07
CA ALA A 261 -10.44 4.27 -12.75
C ALA A 261 -10.50 3.30 -11.57
N LEU A 262 -9.61 2.33 -11.48
CA LEU A 262 -9.55 1.44 -10.31
C LEU A 262 -9.24 2.20 -9.02
N ARG A 263 -8.40 3.26 -9.05
CA ARG A 263 -8.18 4.09 -7.85
C ARG A 263 -9.47 4.78 -7.40
N GLU A 264 -10.23 5.36 -8.34
CA GLU A 264 -11.51 6.03 -8.02
C GLU A 264 -12.58 5.02 -7.57
N ILE A 265 -12.66 3.84 -8.21
CA ILE A 265 -13.55 2.75 -7.80
C ILE A 265 -13.23 2.32 -6.36
N ILE A 266 -11.98 2.06 -6.06
CA ILE A 266 -11.53 1.68 -4.73
C ILE A 266 -11.87 2.78 -3.71
N GLN A 267 -11.67 4.06 -4.08
CA GLN A 267 -12.00 5.18 -3.21
C GLN A 267 -13.50 5.29 -2.99
N TYR A 268 -14.32 5.10 -4.04
CA TYR A 268 -15.78 5.06 -3.93
C TYR A 268 -16.25 4.02 -2.90
N PHE A 269 -15.74 2.78 -2.95
CA PHE A 269 -16.10 1.75 -2.00
C PHE A 269 -15.67 2.10 -0.57
N LYS A 270 -14.47 2.66 -0.39
CA LYS A 270 -13.99 3.14 0.92
C LYS A 270 -14.91 4.23 1.50
N ASP A 271 -15.27 5.21 0.70
CA ASP A 271 -16.11 6.34 1.12
C ASP A 271 -17.54 5.90 1.48
N ASN A 272 -18.00 4.79 0.85
CA ASN A 272 -19.28 4.17 1.16
C ASN A 272 -19.19 3.07 2.23
N GLY A 273 -18.07 2.97 2.94
CA GLY A 273 -17.96 2.14 4.13
C GLY A 273 -17.57 0.69 3.89
N ALA A 274 -17.28 0.27 2.65
CA ALA A 274 -16.83 -1.09 2.36
C ALA A 274 -15.48 -1.38 3.02
N ASP A 275 -15.32 -2.58 3.56
CA ASP A 275 -14.08 -3.07 4.17
C ASP A 275 -13.22 -3.88 3.19
N ARG A 276 -13.82 -4.37 2.12
CA ARG A 276 -13.18 -5.18 1.08
C ARG A 276 -13.88 -4.97 -0.27
N LEU A 277 -13.26 -5.40 -1.35
CA LEU A 277 -13.82 -5.36 -2.70
C LEU A 277 -13.41 -6.63 -3.44
N TYR A 278 -14.39 -7.32 -3.99
CA TYR A 278 -14.20 -8.50 -4.81
C TYR A 278 -14.36 -8.18 -6.30
N LEU A 279 -13.76 -8.98 -7.12
CA LEU A 279 -14.02 -9.09 -8.55
C LEU A 279 -13.69 -10.50 -9.01
N SER A 280 -14.17 -10.90 -10.17
CA SER A 280 -13.76 -12.11 -10.85
C SER A 280 -13.31 -11.82 -12.28
N THR A 281 -12.48 -12.68 -12.82
CA THR A 281 -12.04 -12.61 -14.22
C THR A 281 -11.54 -13.97 -14.69
N GLU A 282 -11.66 -14.23 -15.98
CA GLU A 282 -11.12 -15.43 -16.59
C GLU A 282 -9.60 -15.49 -16.39
N PRO A 283 -9.03 -16.69 -16.11
CA PRO A 283 -7.59 -16.88 -15.93
C PRO A 283 -6.75 -16.44 -17.16
N GLU A 284 -7.33 -16.49 -18.35
CA GLU A 284 -6.72 -16.10 -19.62
C GLU A 284 -6.70 -14.59 -19.85
N ASN A 285 -7.42 -13.81 -19.06
CA ASN A 285 -7.42 -12.34 -19.14
C ASN A 285 -6.16 -11.76 -18.48
N GLU A 286 -5.00 -12.01 -19.08
CA GLU A 286 -3.70 -11.57 -18.56
C GLU A 286 -3.64 -10.05 -18.37
N CYS A 287 -4.22 -9.28 -19.31
CA CYS A 287 -4.26 -7.82 -19.25
C CYS A 287 -5.08 -7.35 -18.03
N GLY A 288 -6.27 -7.90 -17.83
CA GLY A 288 -7.12 -7.60 -16.67
C GLY A 288 -6.44 -7.99 -15.36
N LEU A 289 -5.89 -9.20 -15.29
CA LEU A 289 -5.16 -9.68 -14.11
C LEU A 289 -4.00 -8.75 -13.73
N HIS A 290 -3.18 -8.32 -14.71
CA HIS A 290 -2.10 -7.39 -14.47
C HIS A 290 -2.59 -6.05 -13.90
N VAL A 291 -3.67 -5.50 -14.47
CA VAL A 291 -4.25 -4.22 -14.03
C VAL A 291 -4.81 -4.34 -12.60
N TYR A 292 -5.51 -5.43 -12.28
CA TYR A 292 -6.07 -5.67 -10.95
C TYR A 292 -4.98 -5.93 -9.89
N GLN A 293 -3.99 -6.76 -10.21
CA GLN A 293 -2.87 -7.04 -9.30
C GLN A 293 -2.07 -5.76 -8.99
N LYS A 294 -1.82 -4.93 -10.01
CA LYS A 294 -1.18 -3.63 -9.83
C LYS A 294 -2.01 -2.67 -8.97
N ALA A 295 -3.35 -2.80 -9.01
CA ALA A 295 -4.26 -2.10 -8.12
C ALA A 295 -4.41 -2.75 -6.73
N GLY A 296 -3.65 -3.80 -6.42
CA GLY A 296 -3.58 -4.43 -5.10
C GLY A 296 -4.60 -5.54 -4.85
N PHE A 297 -5.31 -6.01 -5.89
CA PHE A 297 -6.15 -7.21 -5.78
C PHE A 297 -5.28 -8.48 -5.76
N ARG A 298 -5.73 -9.50 -5.03
CA ARG A 298 -5.05 -10.81 -4.92
C ARG A 298 -6.05 -11.94 -5.15
N LYS A 299 -5.60 -13.01 -5.81
CA LYS A 299 -6.41 -14.22 -5.97
C LYS A 299 -6.74 -14.80 -4.60
N THR A 300 -8.00 -15.14 -4.39
CA THR A 300 -8.49 -15.73 -3.13
C THR A 300 -8.35 -17.25 -3.11
N GLY A 301 -8.17 -17.87 -4.28
CA GLY A 301 -8.27 -19.31 -4.48
C GLY A 301 -9.71 -19.79 -4.75
N ALA A 302 -10.72 -18.94 -4.55
CA ALA A 302 -12.09 -19.24 -4.94
C ALA A 302 -12.30 -19.08 -6.44
N ILE A 303 -13.31 -19.79 -6.98
CA ILE A 303 -13.72 -19.75 -8.39
C ILE A 303 -15.20 -19.42 -8.43
N CYS A 304 -15.59 -18.49 -9.30
CA CYS A 304 -16.97 -18.14 -9.60
C CYS A 304 -17.27 -18.52 -11.07
N GLY A 305 -18.00 -19.63 -11.28
CA GLY A 305 -18.09 -20.23 -12.62
C GLY A 305 -16.72 -20.71 -13.10
N ASP A 306 -16.23 -20.16 -14.19
CA ASP A 306 -14.88 -20.42 -14.75
C ASP A 306 -13.88 -19.30 -14.40
N GLU A 307 -14.29 -18.27 -13.64
CA GLU A 307 -13.51 -17.09 -13.33
C GLU A 307 -12.77 -17.22 -11.99
N ALA A 308 -11.53 -16.77 -11.95
CA ALA A 308 -10.78 -16.64 -10.71
C ALA A 308 -11.28 -15.42 -9.91
N VAL A 309 -11.56 -15.64 -8.63
CA VAL A 309 -11.98 -14.57 -7.72
C VAL A 309 -10.77 -13.88 -7.12
N LEU A 310 -10.74 -12.55 -7.24
CA LEU A 310 -9.75 -11.69 -6.60
C LEU A 310 -10.40 -10.79 -5.55
N MET A 311 -9.66 -10.45 -4.53
CA MET A 311 -10.12 -9.58 -3.45
C MET A 311 -9.05 -8.55 -3.10
N ARG A 312 -9.49 -7.37 -2.71
CA ARG A 312 -8.68 -6.34 -2.10
C ARG A 312 -9.31 -5.87 -0.79
N MET A 313 -8.52 -5.86 0.29
CA MET A 313 -8.92 -5.19 1.53
C MET A 313 -8.91 -3.66 1.33
N LEU A 314 -9.99 -3.00 1.74
CA LEU A 314 -10.22 -1.56 1.56
C LEU A 314 -10.13 -0.77 2.85
N LYS A 315 -10.48 -1.39 3.95
CA LYS A 315 -10.31 -0.82 5.28
C LYS A 315 -9.04 -1.39 5.89
N GLY A 316 -8.16 -0.47 6.24
CA GLY A 316 -7.64 -0.49 7.57
C GLY A 316 -8.77 0.05 8.47
N PRO A 317 -8.83 -0.39 9.68
CA PRO A 317 -9.97 -0.27 10.55
C PRO A 317 -10.01 1.03 11.31
N ASN A 318 -11.01 1.08 12.04
CA ASN A 318 -11.56 2.02 12.98
C ASN A 318 -11.18 3.53 12.91
N LYS A 319 -12.22 4.37 12.81
CA LYS A 319 -12.14 5.84 12.67
C LYS A 319 -11.31 6.53 13.77
N THR A 320 -11.19 5.93 14.94
CA THR A 320 -10.52 6.54 16.11
C THR A 320 -9.00 6.52 15.99
N VAL A 321 -8.43 5.44 15.49
CA VAL A 321 -6.97 5.28 15.29
C VAL A 321 -6.51 6.10 14.10
N LYS A 322 -7.27 6.12 12.99
CA LYS A 322 -6.91 6.80 11.74
C LYS A 322 -6.79 8.32 11.85
N THR A 323 -7.64 8.96 12.65
CA THR A 323 -7.62 10.43 12.83
C THR A 323 -6.45 10.89 13.68
N PHE A 324 -5.91 9.99 14.52
CA PHE A 324 -4.89 10.32 15.49
C PHE A 324 -3.46 10.03 15.03
N TYR A 325 -3.28 9.01 14.16
CA TYR A 325 -1.95 8.43 13.88
C TYR A 325 -1.51 8.57 12.43
N GLY A 326 -2.41 8.81 11.48
CA GLY A 326 -2.05 8.87 10.06
C GLY A 326 -1.05 9.99 9.73
N GLU A 327 -1.24 11.18 10.29
CA GLU A 327 -0.31 12.32 10.12
C GLU A 327 1.02 12.10 10.83
N ASP A 328 1.00 11.49 12.01
CA ASP A 328 2.20 11.21 12.78
C ASP A 328 3.01 10.06 12.19
N LEU A 329 2.36 9.02 11.64
CA LEU A 329 3.02 7.96 10.87
C LEU A 329 3.69 8.51 9.61
N ASP A 330 3.01 9.33 8.82
CA ASP A 330 3.59 9.99 7.65
C ASP A 330 4.76 10.91 8.00
N ASN A 331 4.66 11.65 9.11
CA ASN A 331 5.73 12.52 9.59
C ASN A 331 6.90 11.72 10.18
N MET A 332 6.61 10.64 10.90
CA MET A 332 7.60 9.76 11.51
C MET A 332 8.40 8.98 10.45
N LEU A 333 7.74 8.59 9.37
CA LEU A 333 8.24 7.66 8.36
C LEU A 333 8.55 8.33 7.01
N ARG A 334 8.69 9.66 6.97
CA ARG A 334 9.28 10.33 5.79
C ARG A 334 10.69 9.78 5.54
N LEU A 335 10.68 8.56 5.06
CA LEU A 335 11.84 7.81 4.58
C LEU A 335 12.25 8.41 3.23
N ARG A 336 12.86 9.61 3.28
CA ARG A 336 13.43 10.22 2.09
C ARG A 336 14.39 9.24 1.43
N GLY A 337 13.95 8.65 0.30
CA GLY A 337 14.82 8.39 -0.83
C GLY A 337 15.85 7.29 -0.66
N ARG A 338 15.54 6.11 -0.11
CA ARG A 338 16.32 4.91 -0.42
C ARG A 338 15.44 3.89 -1.12
N ARG A 339 15.49 3.93 -2.43
CA ARG A 339 14.98 2.89 -3.32
C ARG A 339 15.54 1.54 -2.84
N GLY A 340 14.68 0.60 -2.51
CA GLY A 340 15.08 -0.78 -2.41
C GLY A 340 14.63 -1.60 -1.21
N TYR A 341 14.18 -1.02 -0.12
CA TYR A 341 13.68 -1.79 1.03
C TYR A 341 12.21 -1.51 1.28
N GLY A 342 11.45 -2.60 1.53
CA GLY A 342 10.06 -2.51 1.90
C GLY A 342 9.87 -2.38 3.40
N VAL A 343 8.87 -1.62 3.79
CA VAL A 343 8.39 -1.50 5.15
C VAL A 343 6.88 -1.61 5.18
N SER A 344 6.35 -2.37 6.13
CA SER A 344 4.93 -2.40 6.47
C SER A 344 4.78 -2.20 7.97
N ILE A 345 3.88 -1.30 8.37
CA ILE A 345 3.56 -1.01 9.77
C ILE A 345 2.06 -1.06 9.94
N ALA A 346 1.62 -1.59 11.08
CA ALA A 346 0.22 -1.56 11.48
C ALA A 346 0.12 -1.16 12.95
N ILE A 347 -0.89 -0.34 13.27
CA ILE A 347 -1.23 0.05 14.64
C ILE A 347 -2.74 -0.02 14.77
N GLY A 348 -3.25 -0.69 15.79
CA GLY A 348 -4.68 -0.86 15.97
C GLY A 348 -5.07 -1.72 17.15
N ASP A 349 -6.32 -2.15 17.14
CA ASP A 349 -6.96 -2.93 18.19
C ASP A 349 -7.60 -4.22 17.62
N GLY A 350 -8.44 -4.89 18.38
CA GLY A 350 -9.13 -6.13 17.97
C GLY A 350 -10.13 -5.92 16.83
N GLU A 351 -10.57 -4.69 16.57
CA GLU A 351 -11.52 -4.37 15.50
C GLU A 351 -10.81 -3.95 14.21
N GLY A 352 -9.50 -3.61 14.34
CA GLY A 352 -8.74 -3.30 13.17
C GLY A 352 -7.38 -2.58 13.35
N ALA A 353 -6.65 -2.23 12.23
CA ALA A 353 -5.37 -1.54 12.27
C ALA A 353 -5.19 -0.49 11.18
N ASP A 354 -4.67 0.69 11.49
CA ASP A 354 -4.13 1.63 10.52
C ASP A 354 -2.80 1.10 9.98
N THR A 355 -2.59 1.24 8.68
CA THR A 355 -1.42 0.69 8.02
C THR A 355 -0.62 1.74 7.29
N TYR A 356 0.70 1.60 7.34
CA TYR A 356 1.64 2.36 6.53
C TYR A 356 2.54 1.40 5.77
N CYS A 357 2.57 1.52 4.44
CA CYS A 357 3.41 0.72 3.56
C CYS A 357 4.25 1.62 2.67
N SER A 358 5.54 1.30 2.52
CA SER A 358 6.46 2.05 1.67
C SER A 358 7.56 1.15 1.12
N GLY A 359 8.15 1.55 -0.01
CA GLY A 359 9.23 0.81 -0.66
C GLY A 359 8.78 -0.43 -1.40
N SER A 360 9.75 -1.28 -1.79
CA SER A 360 9.50 -2.47 -2.60
C SER A 360 9.68 -3.75 -1.79
N ARG A 361 8.81 -4.72 -2.03
CA ARG A 361 8.99 -6.09 -1.50
C ARG A 361 10.12 -6.85 -2.19
N ARG A 362 10.58 -6.39 -3.36
CA ARG A 362 11.75 -6.92 -4.07
C ARG A 362 12.73 -5.80 -4.37
N PHE A 363 13.96 -5.94 -3.91
CA PHE A 363 14.98 -4.91 -4.09
C PHE A 363 15.26 -4.64 -5.57
N GLY A 364 15.10 -3.39 -6.01
CA GLY A 364 15.38 -2.96 -7.39
C GLY A 364 14.26 -3.20 -8.39
N GLU A 365 13.13 -3.74 -7.96
CA GLU A 365 11.94 -3.97 -8.78
C GLU A 365 10.79 -3.04 -8.35
N ASP A 366 9.88 -2.71 -9.26
CA ASP A 366 8.66 -1.94 -8.96
C ASP A 366 7.56 -2.88 -8.43
N CYS A 367 7.77 -3.43 -7.24
CA CYS A 367 6.87 -4.32 -6.54
C CYS A 367 6.49 -3.72 -5.18
N PRO A 368 5.58 -2.74 -5.10
CA PRO A 368 5.30 -2.01 -3.87
C PRO A 368 4.82 -2.94 -2.75
N VAL A 369 5.27 -2.63 -1.53
CA VAL A 369 4.73 -3.25 -0.30
C VAL A 369 3.30 -2.77 -0.10
N ASP A 370 2.45 -3.69 0.32
CA ASP A 370 1.05 -3.45 0.71
C ASP A 370 0.76 -4.06 2.10
N PRO A 371 -0.42 -3.82 2.72
CA PRO A 371 -0.76 -4.37 4.02
C PRO A 371 -0.82 -5.90 4.09
N GLU A 372 -0.96 -6.56 2.94
CA GLU A 372 -1.03 -8.00 2.80
C GLU A 372 0.35 -8.63 2.47
N THR A 373 1.39 -7.83 2.29
CA THR A 373 2.73 -8.33 2.02
C THR A 373 3.25 -9.14 3.18
N LEU A 374 3.64 -10.38 2.91
CA LEU A 374 4.21 -11.30 3.87
C LEU A 374 5.68 -11.01 4.14
N PHE A 375 6.06 -11.03 5.41
CA PHE A 375 7.44 -10.93 5.86
C PHE A 375 7.78 -12.07 6.81
N GLN A 376 9.06 -12.42 6.92
CA GLN A 376 9.53 -13.26 8.01
C GLN A 376 9.50 -12.48 9.32
N ALA A 377 8.84 -13.04 10.32
CA ALA A 377 8.72 -12.44 11.65
C ALA A 377 9.86 -12.82 12.59
N ALA A 378 10.74 -13.71 12.15
CA ALA A 378 11.90 -14.14 12.93
C ALA A 378 11.52 -14.55 14.36
N SER A 379 12.15 -13.92 15.36
CA SER A 379 11.93 -14.29 16.77
C SER A 379 10.54 -13.97 17.32
N ILE A 380 9.68 -13.25 16.61
CA ILE A 380 8.24 -13.16 16.94
C ILE A 380 7.55 -14.55 16.79
N SER A 381 8.19 -15.50 16.13
CA SER A 381 7.80 -16.92 16.17
C SER A 381 7.62 -17.47 17.59
N LYS A 382 8.47 -17.00 18.54
CA LYS A 382 8.49 -17.51 19.91
C LYS A 382 7.23 -17.23 20.71
N PRO A 383 6.73 -15.97 20.79
CA PRO A 383 5.44 -15.72 21.44
C PRO A 383 4.29 -16.42 20.74
N MET A 384 4.32 -16.59 19.41
CA MET A 384 3.28 -17.31 18.68
C MET A 384 3.29 -18.82 19.01
N PHE A 385 4.48 -19.41 19.13
CA PHE A 385 4.63 -20.77 19.65
C PHE A 385 4.14 -20.88 21.10
N ALA A 386 4.51 -19.92 21.96
CA ALA A 386 4.03 -19.91 23.35
C ALA A 386 2.50 -19.85 23.43
N MET A 387 1.85 -18.98 22.67
CA MET A 387 0.39 -18.90 22.61
C MET A 387 -0.22 -20.24 22.15
N THR A 388 0.36 -20.89 21.13
CA THR A 388 -0.09 -22.19 20.65
C THR A 388 0.02 -23.25 21.74
N LEU A 389 1.17 -23.34 22.39
CA LEU A 389 1.41 -24.31 23.48
C LEU A 389 0.42 -24.05 24.65
N LEU A 390 0.16 -22.79 24.98
CA LEU A 390 -0.75 -22.40 26.05
C LEU A 390 -2.21 -22.78 25.74
N ARG A 391 -2.63 -22.91 24.49
CA ARG A 391 -3.92 -23.48 24.13
C ARG A 391 -4.03 -24.96 24.58
N TYR A 392 -2.94 -25.72 24.47
CA TYR A 392 -2.88 -27.10 24.96
C TYR A 392 -2.81 -27.16 26.49
N VAL A 393 -2.23 -26.17 27.15
CA VAL A 393 -2.32 -26.00 28.60
C VAL A 393 -3.77 -25.77 29.03
N ASP A 394 -4.48 -24.87 28.35
CA ASP A 394 -5.89 -24.59 28.60
C ASP A 394 -6.81 -25.81 28.46
N LYS A 395 -6.44 -26.73 27.58
CA LYS A 395 -7.11 -28.03 27.39
C LYS A 395 -6.69 -29.09 28.41
N GLY A 396 -5.72 -28.82 29.27
CA GLY A 396 -5.17 -29.77 30.24
C GLY A 396 -4.31 -30.89 29.63
N LEU A 397 -3.82 -30.69 28.39
CA LEU A 397 -2.98 -31.65 27.66
C LEU A 397 -1.48 -31.43 27.93
N ILE A 398 -1.09 -30.24 28.36
CA ILE A 398 0.29 -29.86 28.70
C ILE A 398 0.30 -29.21 30.10
N ASP A 399 1.28 -29.62 30.92
CA ASP A 399 1.63 -28.94 32.15
C ASP A 399 2.95 -28.18 31.96
N LEU A 400 2.91 -26.86 32.15
CA LEU A 400 4.08 -25.98 31.97
C LEU A 400 5.24 -26.29 32.93
N ASP A 401 4.92 -26.78 34.12
CA ASP A 401 5.86 -26.99 35.24
C ASP A 401 6.29 -28.45 35.39
N ALA A 402 5.70 -29.38 34.64
CA ALA A 402 6.09 -30.78 34.62
C ALA A 402 7.48 -30.96 33.98
N ASP A 403 8.24 -31.93 34.49
CA ASP A 403 9.52 -32.32 33.90
C ASP A 403 9.32 -33.09 32.60
N ILE A 404 9.76 -32.50 31.51
CA ILE A 404 9.70 -33.08 30.14
C ILE A 404 11.01 -33.72 29.68
N SER A 405 12.02 -33.86 30.55
CA SER A 405 13.30 -34.46 30.18
C SER A 405 13.18 -35.90 29.62
N GLY A 406 12.19 -36.64 30.08
CA GLY A 406 11.86 -37.98 29.60
C GLY A 406 11.26 -37.99 28.17
N VAL A 407 10.77 -36.87 27.67
CA VAL A 407 10.25 -36.74 26.29
C VAL A 407 11.36 -36.53 25.27
N VAL A 408 12.46 -35.88 25.69
CA VAL A 408 13.63 -35.51 24.85
C VAL A 408 14.95 -35.96 25.47
N PRO A 409 15.08 -37.24 25.89
CA PRO A 409 16.23 -37.70 26.69
C PRO A 409 17.56 -37.64 25.97
N GLU A 410 17.57 -37.67 24.64
CA GLU A 410 18.77 -37.58 23.80
C GLU A 410 19.40 -36.18 23.79
N PHE A 411 18.64 -35.15 24.16
CA PHE A 411 19.09 -33.76 24.15
C PHE A 411 19.26 -33.16 25.54
N VAL A 412 18.64 -33.74 26.57
CA VAL A 412 18.59 -33.18 27.92
C VAL A 412 19.08 -34.16 28.96
N LYS A 413 19.99 -33.70 29.82
CA LYS A 413 20.36 -34.39 31.06
C LYS A 413 19.83 -33.59 32.25
N GLY A 414 19.02 -34.20 33.10
CA GLY A 414 18.38 -33.62 34.27
C GLY A 414 17.12 -32.81 33.93
N PRO A 415 16.42 -32.26 34.93
CA PRO A 415 15.09 -31.72 34.76
C PRO A 415 15.02 -30.55 33.83
N VAL A 416 13.94 -30.44 33.07
CA VAL A 416 13.58 -29.32 32.23
C VAL A 416 12.08 -29.20 32.10
N THR A 417 11.54 -27.99 32.14
CA THR A 417 10.09 -27.73 32.00
C THR A 417 9.83 -26.78 30.85
N PHE A 418 8.61 -26.77 30.30
CA PHE A 418 8.22 -25.78 29.30
C PHE A 418 8.36 -24.35 29.86
N ALA A 419 7.93 -24.09 31.08
CA ALA A 419 8.08 -22.78 31.70
C ALA A 419 9.53 -22.28 31.70
N ALA A 420 10.49 -23.13 32.02
CA ALA A 420 11.90 -22.77 32.02
C ALA A 420 12.48 -22.55 30.59
N LEU A 421 12.00 -23.32 29.61
CA LEU A 421 12.42 -23.14 28.20
C LEU A 421 11.86 -21.84 27.62
N LEU A 422 10.55 -21.59 27.79
CA LEU A 422 9.87 -20.43 27.26
C LEU A 422 10.30 -19.12 27.96
N SER A 423 10.70 -19.17 29.23
CA SER A 423 11.25 -18.01 29.97
C SER A 423 12.76 -17.82 29.83
N HIS A 424 13.42 -18.62 28.98
CA HIS A 424 14.87 -18.60 28.79
C HIS A 424 15.69 -18.79 30.09
N THR A 425 15.18 -19.59 31.02
CA THR A 425 15.86 -19.88 32.30
C THR A 425 16.43 -21.30 32.36
N ALA A 426 16.19 -22.12 31.32
CA ALA A 426 16.67 -23.50 31.27
C ALA A 426 18.18 -23.64 30.97
N GLY A 427 18.86 -22.56 30.58
CA GLY A 427 20.31 -22.48 30.45
C GLY A 427 20.93 -23.13 29.20
N PHE A 428 20.16 -23.23 28.08
CA PHE A 428 20.64 -23.77 26.80
C PHE A 428 21.40 -22.74 25.98
N ASN A 429 22.39 -23.23 25.19
CA ASN A 429 23.14 -22.43 24.22
C ASN A 429 22.31 -22.09 22.96
N VAL A 430 22.95 -21.45 21.99
CA VAL A 430 22.42 -20.97 20.70
C VAL A 430 21.34 -19.91 20.88
N HIS A 431 21.73 -18.67 20.64
CA HIS A 431 20.86 -17.49 20.73
C HIS A 431 19.86 -17.43 19.57
N GLY A 432 20.33 -17.59 18.34
CA GLY A 432 19.55 -17.50 17.10
C GLY A 432 20.14 -18.39 16.01
N PHE A 433 19.50 -18.41 14.85
CA PHE A 433 19.81 -19.27 13.73
C PHE A 433 20.07 -18.45 12.46
N PRO A 434 21.10 -18.84 11.65
CA PRO A 434 21.37 -18.15 10.38
C PRO A 434 20.32 -18.47 9.27
N GLY A 435 19.53 -19.55 9.45
CA GLY A 435 18.67 -20.09 8.41
C GLY A 435 19.47 -20.81 7.31
N TYR A 436 18.75 -21.34 6.35
CA TYR A 436 19.31 -22.15 5.27
C TYR A 436 18.84 -21.63 3.91
N ARG A 437 19.70 -21.70 2.91
CA ARG A 437 19.35 -21.36 1.52
C ARG A 437 18.37 -22.40 0.96
N ALA A 438 17.57 -22.00 -0.03
CA ALA A 438 16.58 -22.88 -0.66
C ALA A 438 17.17 -24.11 -1.34
N ASP A 439 18.44 -24.04 -1.79
CA ASP A 439 19.18 -25.15 -2.39
C ASP A 439 19.77 -26.16 -1.37
N HIS A 440 19.65 -25.85 -0.08
CA HIS A 440 20.10 -26.74 0.98
C HIS A 440 19.06 -27.86 1.21
N ALA A 441 19.53 -29.10 1.39
CA ALA A 441 18.64 -30.21 1.75
C ALA A 441 17.87 -29.92 3.06
N PRO A 442 16.56 -30.21 3.12
CA PRO A 442 15.79 -29.99 4.33
C PRO A 442 16.40 -30.73 5.52
N LEU A 443 16.54 -30.03 6.64
CA LEU A 443 16.98 -30.61 7.92
C LEU A 443 15.78 -30.86 8.82
N SER A 444 15.82 -31.96 9.57
CA SER A 444 14.87 -32.15 10.66
C SER A 444 15.25 -31.33 11.88
N LEU A 445 14.29 -31.12 12.77
CA LEU A 445 14.52 -30.42 14.03
C LEU A 445 15.57 -31.16 14.90
N GLU A 446 15.56 -32.49 14.89
CA GLU A 446 16.55 -33.35 15.54
C GLU A 446 17.96 -33.17 14.95
N ASP A 447 18.08 -32.97 13.64
CA ASP A 447 19.38 -32.70 13.00
C ASP A 447 19.96 -31.39 13.49
N VAL A 448 19.14 -30.34 13.58
CA VAL A 448 19.57 -29.05 14.12
C VAL A 448 19.98 -29.18 15.60
N LEU A 449 19.13 -29.82 16.42
CA LEU A 449 19.42 -30.06 17.84
C LEU A 449 20.71 -30.86 18.06
N SER A 450 21.00 -31.80 17.15
CA SER A 450 22.22 -32.61 17.18
C SER A 450 23.48 -31.88 16.71
N GLY A 451 23.33 -30.68 16.13
CA GLY A 451 24.43 -29.90 15.56
C GLY A 451 24.90 -30.38 14.19
N LYS A 452 24.03 -31.04 13.42
CA LYS A 452 24.28 -31.40 12.02
C LYS A 452 24.03 -30.26 11.04
N GLY A 453 23.35 -29.19 11.51
CA GLY A 453 23.12 -27.98 10.74
C GLY A 453 24.24 -26.96 10.86
N ASN A 454 23.89 -25.69 10.64
CA ASN A 454 24.83 -24.55 10.67
C ASN A 454 24.99 -23.92 12.07
N THR A 455 24.47 -24.55 13.11
CA THR A 455 24.63 -24.17 14.51
C THR A 455 25.24 -25.31 15.34
N PRO A 456 25.93 -24.99 16.46
CA PRO A 456 26.45 -26.01 17.35
C PRO A 456 25.33 -26.86 17.95
N ARG A 457 25.65 -28.12 18.32
CA ARG A 457 24.72 -28.98 19.08
C ARG A 457 24.13 -28.21 20.26
N ILE A 458 22.81 -28.32 20.42
CA ILE A 458 22.07 -27.72 21.53
C ILE A 458 22.39 -28.48 22.81
N ARG A 459 22.83 -27.75 23.82
CA ARG A 459 23.16 -28.31 25.13
C ARG A 459 23.00 -27.28 26.24
N ARG A 460 22.72 -27.73 27.44
CA ARG A 460 22.71 -26.87 28.63
C ARG A 460 24.15 -26.45 28.97
N ILE A 461 24.39 -25.15 29.07
CA ILE A 461 25.69 -24.56 29.40
C ILE A 461 25.66 -23.68 30.67
N LYS A 462 24.46 -23.46 31.23
CA LYS A 462 24.24 -22.72 32.46
C LYS A 462 23.34 -23.50 33.42
N PRO A 463 23.45 -23.28 34.73
CA PRO A 463 22.58 -23.94 35.70
C PRO A 463 21.10 -23.64 35.47
N TYR A 464 20.27 -24.68 35.53
CA TYR A 464 18.82 -24.61 35.41
C TYR A 464 18.20 -23.63 36.45
N GLY A 465 17.33 -22.74 35.98
CA GLY A 465 16.54 -21.82 36.80
C GLY A 465 17.33 -20.70 37.48
N LYS A 466 18.67 -20.58 37.28
CA LYS A 466 19.50 -19.63 38.02
C LYS A 466 19.63 -18.26 37.37
N GLN A 467 19.56 -18.18 36.05
CA GLN A 467 19.73 -16.94 35.32
C GLN A 467 18.87 -16.93 34.04
N HIS A 468 18.52 -15.76 33.57
CA HIS A 468 17.96 -15.58 32.23
C HIS A 468 19.09 -15.64 31.20
N MET A 469 18.91 -16.44 30.17
CA MET A 469 19.82 -16.53 29.03
C MET A 469 18.99 -16.82 27.78
N TYR A 470 18.73 -15.80 26.96
CA TYR A 470 17.96 -15.93 25.73
C TYR A 470 18.50 -17.06 24.87
N SER A 471 17.66 -18.00 24.49
CA SER A 471 18.06 -19.22 23.79
C SER A 471 17.04 -19.68 22.78
N GLY A 472 17.32 -19.49 21.47
CA GLY A 472 16.60 -20.15 20.39
C GLY A 472 16.71 -21.68 20.48
N GLY A 473 17.90 -22.19 20.89
CA GLY A 473 18.10 -23.63 21.10
C GLY A 473 17.17 -24.25 22.14
N GLY A 474 16.88 -23.52 23.23
CA GLY A 474 15.87 -23.94 24.22
C GLY A 474 14.47 -23.95 23.64
N ILE A 475 14.13 -23.00 22.78
CA ILE A 475 12.79 -22.91 22.16
C ILE A 475 12.55 -24.08 21.16
N ILE A 476 13.51 -24.42 20.34
CA ILE A 476 13.35 -25.55 19.41
C ILE A 476 13.31 -26.91 20.15
N LEU A 477 13.96 -27.00 21.31
CA LEU A 477 13.83 -28.15 22.20
C LEU A 477 12.41 -28.23 22.77
N ALA A 478 11.80 -27.10 23.14
CA ALA A 478 10.40 -27.03 23.55
C ALA A 478 9.46 -27.40 22.41
N GLN A 479 9.75 -26.96 21.17
CA GLN A 479 8.98 -27.37 19.99
C GLN A 479 9.00 -28.88 19.81
N LEU A 480 10.17 -29.51 19.83
CA LEU A 480 10.28 -30.99 19.69
C LEU A 480 9.49 -31.73 20.78
N ALA A 481 9.62 -31.25 22.03
CA ALA A 481 8.86 -31.87 23.14
C ALA A 481 7.35 -31.67 22.97
N PHE A 482 6.91 -30.50 22.53
CA PHE A 482 5.52 -30.21 22.22
C PHE A 482 4.97 -31.15 21.14
N GLU A 483 5.65 -31.27 20.02
CA GLU A 483 5.23 -32.11 18.89
C GLU A 483 5.20 -33.60 19.28
N ARG A 484 6.15 -34.06 20.11
CA ARG A 484 6.15 -35.46 20.61
C ARG A 484 5.03 -35.73 21.61
N ILE A 485 4.68 -34.78 22.47
CA ILE A 485 3.58 -34.97 23.46
C ILE A 485 2.23 -34.92 22.75
N THR A 486 2.05 -34.01 21.81
CA THR A 486 0.74 -33.75 21.18
C THR A 486 0.50 -34.64 19.95
N GLY A 487 1.56 -35.14 19.32
CA GLY A 487 1.48 -35.85 18.05
C GLY A 487 1.12 -34.96 16.85
N THR A 488 1.19 -33.64 17.01
CA THR A 488 0.81 -32.64 16.01
C THR A 488 1.99 -31.71 15.75
N THR A 489 2.24 -31.35 14.50
CA THR A 489 3.27 -30.39 14.16
C THR A 489 2.90 -28.98 14.65
N LEU A 490 3.91 -28.14 14.92
CA LEU A 490 3.63 -26.75 15.30
C LEU A 490 2.83 -26.00 14.22
N ARG A 491 3.10 -26.28 12.94
CA ARG A 491 2.35 -25.67 11.82
C ARG A 491 0.85 -25.97 11.92
N GLU A 492 0.48 -27.24 12.09
CA GLU A 492 -0.91 -27.69 12.20
C GLU A 492 -1.57 -27.16 13.48
N ALA A 493 -0.87 -27.25 14.60
CA ALA A 493 -1.37 -26.77 15.89
C ALA A 493 -1.63 -25.25 15.89
N PHE A 494 -0.72 -24.45 15.30
CA PHE A 494 -0.92 -23.00 15.16
C PHE A 494 -2.11 -22.69 14.25
N GLN A 495 -2.21 -23.39 13.12
CA GLN A 495 -3.31 -23.19 12.18
C GLN A 495 -4.66 -23.40 12.88
N THR A 496 -4.83 -24.55 13.55
CA THR A 496 -6.11 -24.93 14.18
C THR A 496 -6.43 -24.12 15.44
N GLU A 497 -5.41 -23.86 16.29
CA GLU A 497 -5.62 -23.29 17.61
C GLU A 497 -5.56 -21.78 17.66
N ILE A 498 -4.91 -21.14 16.69
CA ILE A 498 -4.66 -19.69 16.65
C ILE A 498 -5.19 -19.06 15.37
N ALA A 499 -4.75 -19.54 14.20
CA ALA A 499 -5.03 -18.86 12.94
C ALA A 499 -6.52 -18.92 12.56
N GLU A 500 -7.12 -20.09 12.57
CA GLU A 500 -8.55 -20.28 12.26
C GLU A 500 -9.47 -19.52 13.22
N PRO A 501 -9.31 -19.62 14.55
CA PRO A 501 -10.16 -18.87 15.49
C PRO A 501 -10.08 -17.35 15.36
N LEU A 502 -8.96 -16.82 14.89
CA LEU A 502 -8.75 -15.37 14.68
C LEU A 502 -8.96 -14.93 13.23
N GLY A 503 -9.31 -15.84 12.33
CA GLY A 503 -9.47 -15.54 10.89
C GLY A 503 -8.18 -15.04 10.25
N LEU A 504 -7.01 -15.59 10.64
CA LEU A 504 -5.72 -15.25 10.04
C LEU A 504 -5.51 -16.07 8.78
N THR A 505 -5.27 -15.41 7.67
CA THR A 505 -5.08 -16.06 6.36
C THR A 505 -3.64 -15.95 5.85
N ARG A 506 -2.85 -15.09 6.48
CA ARG A 506 -1.49 -14.77 6.05
C ARG A 506 -0.44 -14.98 7.15
N THR A 507 -0.80 -15.60 8.24
CA THR A 507 0.12 -15.92 9.34
C THR A 507 0.24 -17.42 9.54
N GLY A 508 1.47 -17.93 9.54
CA GLY A 508 1.72 -19.34 9.78
C GLY A 508 3.21 -19.70 9.73
N PHE A 509 3.50 -20.91 10.19
CA PHE A 509 4.84 -21.50 10.11
C PHE A 509 5.04 -22.14 8.73
N PHE A 510 5.02 -21.31 7.69
CA PHE A 510 5.15 -21.70 6.29
C PHE A 510 6.63 -21.92 5.93
N GLN A 511 7.17 -23.11 6.19
CA GLN A 511 8.58 -23.45 5.93
C GLN A 511 8.67 -24.81 5.22
N PRO A 512 8.88 -24.86 3.91
CA PRO A 512 9.01 -23.72 2.98
C PRO A 512 7.72 -22.90 2.86
N LEU A 513 7.83 -21.66 2.35
CA LEU A 513 6.66 -20.82 2.06
C LEU A 513 5.82 -21.47 0.96
N ASP A 514 4.51 -21.54 1.19
CA ASP A 514 3.57 -22.12 0.23
C ASP A 514 3.58 -21.29 -1.08
N GLU A 515 3.56 -21.98 -2.21
CA GLU A 515 3.73 -21.37 -3.54
C GLU A 515 2.69 -20.26 -3.81
N ALA A 516 1.45 -20.47 -3.39
CA ALA A 516 0.37 -19.48 -3.50
C ALA A 516 0.64 -18.17 -2.72
N LEU A 517 1.51 -18.20 -1.71
CA LEU A 517 1.85 -17.05 -0.87
C LEU A 517 3.06 -16.26 -1.39
N VAL A 518 3.87 -16.86 -2.28
CA VAL A 518 5.12 -16.28 -2.80
C VAL A 518 4.89 -14.98 -3.56
N GLU A 519 3.78 -14.87 -4.29
CA GLU A 519 3.49 -13.70 -5.13
C GLU A 519 3.51 -12.39 -4.34
N ASN A 520 2.96 -12.38 -3.11
CA ASN A 520 2.95 -11.21 -2.22
C ASN A 520 3.83 -11.41 -0.98
N ALA A 521 4.96 -12.07 -1.12
CA ALA A 521 5.98 -12.17 -0.09
C ALA A 521 7.10 -11.14 -0.34
N ALA A 522 7.63 -10.59 0.74
CA ALA A 522 8.81 -9.75 0.70
C ALA A 522 10.06 -10.62 0.50
N PHE A 523 10.93 -10.18 -0.39
CA PHE A 523 12.26 -10.75 -0.59
C PHE A 523 13.24 -10.00 0.32
N GLY A 524 14.03 -10.71 1.08
CA GLY A 524 15.09 -10.15 1.88
C GLY A 524 16.09 -9.41 1.00
N GLY A 525 16.47 -8.22 1.35
CA GLY A 525 17.24 -7.26 0.61
C GLY A 525 18.31 -7.74 -0.39
N ARG A 526 19.24 -6.86 -0.75
CA ARG A 526 20.24 -7.14 -1.80
C ARG A 526 21.12 -8.37 -1.53
N LEU A 527 21.38 -8.70 -0.26
CA LEU A 527 22.25 -9.84 0.09
C LEU A 527 21.52 -11.17 -0.13
N ALA A 528 20.28 -11.29 0.34
CA ALA A 528 19.49 -12.49 0.14
C ALA A 528 19.24 -12.78 -1.35
N GLN A 529 18.98 -11.75 -2.16
CA GLN A 529 18.83 -11.89 -3.61
C GLN A 529 20.12 -12.37 -4.31
N LYS A 530 21.31 -12.01 -3.79
CA LYS A 530 22.58 -12.48 -4.34
C LYS A 530 22.89 -13.91 -3.92
N GLU A 531 22.50 -14.29 -2.71
CA GLU A 531 22.77 -15.60 -2.14
C GLU A 531 21.71 -16.64 -2.55
N ASP A 532 20.46 -16.23 -2.66
CA ASP A 532 19.35 -17.05 -3.11
C ASP A 532 18.44 -16.26 -4.08
N PRO A 533 18.85 -16.12 -5.34
CA PRO A 533 18.10 -15.33 -6.32
C PRO A 533 16.74 -15.92 -6.68
N ALA A 534 16.48 -17.21 -6.39
CA ALA A 534 15.20 -17.84 -6.67
C ALA A 534 14.12 -17.46 -5.65
N HIS A 535 14.48 -17.31 -4.37
CA HIS A 535 13.53 -17.10 -3.29
C HIS A 535 13.76 -15.79 -2.52
N GLY A 536 15.02 -15.31 -2.43
CA GLY A 536 15.35 -14.07 -1.73
C GLY A 536 15.17 -14.13 -0.21
N TRP A 537 15.08 -15.33 0.38
CA TRP A 537 15.04 -15.57 1.82
C TRP A 537 15.62 -16.91 2.19
N HIS A 538 16.04 -17.04 3.46
CA HIS A 538 16.40 -18.33 4.03
C HIS A 538 15.16 -19.04 4.60
N TYR A 539 15.16 -20.36 4.60
CA TYR A 539 14.19 -21.14 5.33
C TYR A 539 14.73 -21.52 6.71
N TYR A 540 13.83 -21.76 7.66
CA TYR A 540 14.13 -22.03 9.04
C TYR A 540 13.38 -23.26 9.51
N PRO A 541 14.03 -24.46 9.59
CA PRO A 541 13.43 -25.65 10.21
C PRO A 541 13.13 -25.41 11.70
N GLU A 542 13.75 -24.41 12.30
CA GLU A 542 13.54 -23.93 13.66
C GLU A 542 12.25 -23.09 13.77
N HIS A 543 11.10 -23.71 13.45
CA HIS A 543 9.81 -23.01 13.31
C HIS A 543 9.47 -22.16 14.53
N ALA A 544 9.47 -22.75 15.74
CA ALA A 544 9.15 -22.03 16.97
C ALA A 544 10.09 -20.87 17.29
N ALA A 545 11.33 -20.91 16.81
CA ALA A 545 12.33 -19.89 17.11
C ALA A 545 12.40 -18.77 16.07
N ALA A 546 12.13 -19.07 14.76
CA ALA A 546 12.38 -18.13 13.66
C ALA A 546 11.54 -18.33 12.40
N GLY A 547 10.62 -19.33 12.35
CA GLY A 547 9.99 -19.79 11.11
C GLY A 547 8.66 -19.14 10.74
N LEU A 548 8.15 -18.18 11.52
CA LEU A 548 6.87 -17.54 11.26
C LEU A 548 6.94 -16.58 10.05
N TRP A 549 5.94 -16.68 9.18
CA TRP A 549 5.59 -15.68 8.18
C TRP A 549 4.30 -14.99 8.60
N THR A 550 4.19 -13.67 8.39
CA THR A 550 3.02 -12.90 8.80
C THR A 550 2.98 -11.52 8.13
N THR A 551 1.92 -10.77 8.42
CA THR A 551 1.78 -9.35 8.10
C THR A 551 1.67 -8.53 9.40
N PRO A 552 2.03 -7.24 9.42
CA PRO A 552 1.81 -6.39 10.60
C PRO A 552 0.35 -6.30 11.03
N THR A 553 -0.59 -6.31 10.09
CA THR A 553 -2.03 -6.29 10.38
C THR A 553 -2.50 -7.53 11.15
N GLU A 554 -1.99 -8.71 10.81
CA GLU A 554 -2.33 -9.92 11.54
C GLU A 554 -1.60 -10.03 12.88
N LEU A 555 -0.40 -9.44 13.00
CA LEU A 555 0.26 -9.29 14.30
C LEU A 555 -0.54 -8.39 15.25
N VAL A 556 -1.19 -7.35 14.74
CA VAL A 556 -2.10 -6.51 15.54
C VAL A 556 -3.28 -7.34 16.06
N LYS A 557 -3.93 -8.14 15.24
CA LYS A 557 -5.01 -9.05 15.67
C LYS A 557 -4.54 -10.02 16.76
N LEU A 558 -3.34 -10.58 16.60
CA LEU A 558 -2.74 -11.49 17.59
C LEU A 558 -2.47 -10.78 18.92
N GLY A 559 -1.98 -9.54 18.87
CA GLY A 559 -1.74 -8.72 20.06
C GLY A 559 -3.03 -8.36 20.79
N ALA A 560 -4.04 -7.93 20.06
CA ALA A 560 -5.35 -7.64 20.60
C ALA A 560 -6.00 -8.88 21.24
N ALA A 561 -5.88 -10.05 20.60
CA ALA A 561 -6.37 -11.31 21.16
C ALA A 561 -5.66 -11.69 22.47
N LEU A 562 -4.33 -11.45 22.56
CA LEU A 562 -3.58 -11.66 23.81
C LEU A 562 -3.99 -10.67 24.90
N SER A 563 -4.11 -9.38 24.59
CA SER A 563 -4.56 -8.33 25.49
C SER A 563 -5.96 -8.63 26.03
N LYS A 564 -6.90 -8.98 25.15
CA LYS A 564 -8.25 -9.41 25.54
C LYS A 564 -8.20 -10.64 26.45
N SER A 565 -7.40 -11.64 26.08
CA SER A 565 -7.25 -12.85 26.90
C SER A 565 -6.69 -12.55 28.30
N TYR A 566 -5.76 -11.60 28.41
CA TYR A 566 -5.20 -11.14 29.69
C TYR A 566 -6.25 -10.48 30.59
N ARG A 567 -7.12 -9.65 30.03
CA ARG A 567 -8.13 -8.88 30.78
C ARG A 567 -9.32 -9.75 31.18
N GLU A 568 -9.88 -10.51 30.29
CA GLU A 568 -11.19 -11.15 30.47
C GLU A 568 -11.26 -12.63 30.01
N GLY A 569 -10.19 -13.13 29.39
CA GLY A 569 -10.22 -14.42 28.71
C GLY A 569 -10.70 -14.27 27.26
N GLY A 570 -10.50 -15.32 26.47
CA GLY A 570 -10.83 -15.32 25.04
C GLY A 570 -10.10 -16.44 24.31
N LEU A 571 -9.14 -16.08 23.46
CA LEU A 571 -8.30 -17.08 22.78
C LEU A 571 -7.58 -17.97 23.80
N LEU A 572 -7.00 -17.38 24.83
CA LEU A 572 -6.47 -18.07 26.02
C LEU A 572 -7.41 -17.83 27.20
N LYS A 573 -7.41 -18.77 28.17
CA LYS A 573 -8.00 -18.50 29.49
C LYS A 573 -7.26 -17.32 30.13
N GLN A 574 -7.97 -16.51 30.88
CA GLN A 574 -7.39 -15.32 31.53
C GLN A 574 -6.17 -15.67 32.39
N GLU A 575 -6.25 -16.74 33.17
CA GLU A 575 -5.16 -17.23 34.02
C GLU A 575 -3.91 -17.58 33.19
N THR A 576 -4.11 -18.26 32.07
CA THR A 576 -3.04 -18.68 31.18
C THR A 576 -2.39 -17.51 30.46
N ALA A 577 -3.19 -16.55 29.98
CA ALA A 577 -2.68 -15.32 29.40
C ALA A 577 -1.88 -14.48 30.41
N ARG A 578 -2.37 -14.36 31.65
CA ARG A 578 -1.63 -13.70 32.75
C ARG A 578 -0.34 -14.43 33.07
N ARG A 579 -0.32 -15.76 33.06
CA ARG A 579 0.89 -16.57 33.24
C ARG A 579 1.92 -16.28 32.16
N MET A 580 1.49 -16.11 30.90
CA MET A 580 2.39 -15.81 29.79
C MET A 580 3.16 -14.51 30.01
N VAL A 581 2.50 -13.46 30.46
CA VAL A 581 3.09 -12.13 30.63
C VAL A 581 3.63 -11.87 32.04
N THR A 582 3.53 -12.85 32.97
CA THR A 582 4.13 -12.72 34.31
C THR A 582 5.65 -12.87 34.23
N PRO A 583 6.44 -11.87 34.68
CA PRO A 583 7.88 -11.95 34.58
C PRO A 583 8.46 -13.03 35.50
N MET A 584 9.24 -13.92 34.92
CA MET A 584 9.97 -14.92 35.68
C MET A 584 11.37 -14.44 36.08
N ARG A 585 12.09 -13.79 35.15
CA ARG A 585 13.39 -13.12 35.39
C ARG A 585 13.65 -12.05 34.35
N ASN A 586 14.33 -10.96 34.76
CA ASN A 586 14.75 -9.85 33.89
C ASN A 586 13.60 -9.27 33.04
N GLY A 587 12.42 -9.08 33.61
CA GLY A 587 11.29 -8.55 32.87
C GLY A 587 10.81 -9.44 31.70
N TYR A 588 11.06 -10.76 31.76
CA TYR A 588 10.72 -11.69 30.69
C TYR A 588 9.76 -12.79 31.18
N GLY A 589 8.61 -12.92 30.50
CA GLY A 589 7.62 -13.95 30.74
C GLY A 589 7.84 -15.19 29.86
N LEU A 590 6.79 -15.82 29.40
CA LEU A 590 6.87 -16.97 28.49
C LEU A 590 6.97 -16.49 27.04
N CYS A 591 8.18 -16.40 26.52
CA CYS A 591 8.52 -15.88 25.18
C CYS A 591 8.09 -14.43 24.90
N ILE A 592 7.89 -13.62 25.92
CA ILE A 592 7.49 -12.23 25.78
C ILE A 592 8.26 -11.34 26.76
N GLY A 593 8.80 -10.23 26.28
CA GLY A 593 9.46 -9.22 27.09
C GLY A 593 8.49 -8.15 27.56
N MET A 594 8.81 -7.48 28.67
CA MET A 594 8.09 -6.33 29.18
C MET A 594 8.95 -5.10 29.04
N ASP A 595 8.31 -3.97 28.78
CA ASP A 595 9.00 -2.69 28.80
C ASP A 595 9.45 -2.33 30.22
N ASP A 596 10.69 -1.87 30.35
CA ASP A 596 11.29 -1.55 31.67
C ASP A 596 10.61 -0.34 32.36
N LYS A 597 9.99 0.55 31.59
CA LYS A 597 9.35 1.78 32.08
C LYS A 597 7.85 1.58 32.31
N ASN A 598 7.23 0.77 31.47
CA ASN A 598 5.80 0.49 31.54
C ASN A 598 5.56 -1.02 31.43
N PRO A 599 5.46 -1.76 32.55
CA PRO A 599 5.29 -3.22 32.53
C PRO A 599 3.94 -3.68 31.95
N GLU A 600 3.03 -2.77 31.64
CA GLU A 600 1.79 -3.05 30.93
C GLU A 600 1.99 -3.13 29.41
N ILE A 601 3.13 -2.69 28.91
CA ILE A 601 3.56 -2.86 27.52
C ILE A 601 4.43 -4.11 27.44
N VAL A 602 4.03 -5.03 26.59
CA VAL A 602 4.75 -6.26 26.33
C VAL A 602 5.00 -6.45 24.85
N GLY A 603 5.99 -7.25 24.49
CA GLY A 603 6.27 -7.47 23.07
C GLY A 603 7.48 -8.33 22.80
N HIS A 604 7.84 -8.41 21.54
CA HIS A 604 9.01 -9.11 21.07
C HIS A 604 9.56 -8.49 19.79
N THR A 605 10.88 -8.57 19.61
CA THR A 605 11.56 -8.18 18.37
C THR A 605 11.99 -9.41 17.58
N GLY A 606 12.21 -9.27 16.28
CA GLY A 606 12.63 -10.36 15.41
C GLY A 606 13.70 -9.93 14.41
N GLY A 607 14.72 -10.76 14.22
CA GLY A 607 15.76 -10.59 13.20
C GLY A 607 16.10 -11.94 12.57
N ASN A 608 15.85 -12.07 11.27
CA ASN A 608 16.33 -13.12 10.38
C ASN A 608 17.30 -12.51 9.35
N GLU A 609 17.94 -13.32 8.52
CA GLU A 609 18.73 -12.81 7.43
C GLU A 609 17.88 -11.88 6.54
N CYS A 610 18.27 -10.61 6.49
CA CYS A 610 17.58 -9.55 5.73
C CYS A 610 16.13 -9.23 6.14
N PHE A 611 15.63 -9.69 7.30
CA PHE A 611 14.31 -9.32 7.81
C PHE A 611 14.41 -8.82 9.25
N LEU A 612 13.65 -7.75 9.53
CA LEU A 612 13.46 -7.23 10.89
C LEU A 612 11.98 -7.10 11.17
N ALA A 613 11.58 -7.43 12.39
CA ALA A 613 10.20 -7.38 12.84
C ALA A 613 10.10 -6.86 14.28
N TYR A 614 9.09 -6.06 14.54
CA TYR A 614 8.77 -5.50 15.85
C TYR A 614 7.29 -5.71 16.14
N TRP A 615 6.97 -6.12 17.36
CA TRP A 615 5.61 -6.37 17.81
C TRP A 615 5.48 -5.99 19.28
N ILE A 616 4.61 -5.05 19.59
CA ILE A 616 4.33 -4.55 20.95
C ILE A 616 2.83 -4.40 21.15
N LEU A 617 2.36 -4.56 22.36
CA LEU A 617 0.96 -4.40 22.73
C LEU A 617 0.80 -3.89 24.16
N SER A 618 -0.31 -3.19 24.40
CA SER A 618 -0.78 -2.83 25.74
C SER A 618 -1.62 -3.97 26.31
N LEU A 619 -1.36 -4.33 27.56
CA LEU A 619 -2.18 -5.32 28.28
C LEU A 619 -3.49 -4.73 28.81
N LYS A 620 -3.57 -3.42 28.96
CA LYS A 620 -4.78 -2.71 29.44
C LYS A 620 -5.73 -2.42 28.28
N GLU A 621 -5.20 -1.78 27.27
CA GLU A 621 -5.93 -1.38 26.08
C GLU A 621 -5.71 -2.45 24.99
N GLU A 622 -6.66 -2.71 24.15
CA GLU A 622 -6.44 -3.65 23.01
C GLU A 622 -5.52 -3.06 21.93
N LEU A 623 -4.70 -2.07 22.30
CA LEU A 623 -3.78 -1.40 21.39
C LEU A 623 -2.55 -2.26 21.12
N CYS A 624 -2.25 -2.45 19.84
CA CYS A 624 -1.08 -3.17 19.37
C CYS A 624 -0.41 -2.44 18.21
N ALA A 625 0.90 -2.52 18.13
CA ALA A 625 1.67 -2.02 17.00
C ALA A 625 2.65 -3.09 16.51
N ALA A 626 2.79 -3.17 15.18
CA ALA A 626 3.75 -4.06 14.53
C ALA A 626 4.42 -3.37 13.35
N ALA A 627 5.71 -3.65 13.12
CA ALA A 627 6.47 -3.17 11.98
C ALA A 627 7.35 -4.27 11.42
N MET A 628 7.40 -4.40 10.10
CA MET A 628 8.19 -5.41 9.41
C MET A 628 8.94 -4.81 8.22
N PHE A 629 10.18 -5.30 8.01
CA PHE A 629 11.12 -4.80 7.03
C PHE A 629 11.77 -5.97 6.29
N ASN A 630 12.02 -5.82 4.99
CA ASN A 630 12.79 -6.77 4.20
C ASN A 630 14.26 -6.36 4.03
N GLY A 631 14.82 -5.66 4.99
CA GLY A 631 16.23 -5.26 5.01
C GLY A 631 16.67 -4.87 6.41
N SER A 632 17.90 -5.23 6.77
CA SER A 632 18.55 -4.76 7.98
C SER A 632 19.17 -3.39 7.72
N ASN A 633 18.56 -2.32 8.20
CA ASN A 633 19.17 -0.99 8.11
C ASN A 633 19.00 -0.21 9.43
N PRO A 634 19.89 0.79 9.71
CA PRO A 634 19.83 1.59 10.93
C PRO A 634 18.49 2.35 11.14
N LEU A 635 17.68 2.44 10.10
CA LEU A 635 16.39 3.10 10.14
C LEU A 635 15.34 2.24 10.87
N ALA A 636 15.41 0.91 10.72
CA ALA A 636 14.53 -0.03 11.41
C ALA A 636 14.62 0.12 12.94
N TYR A 637 15.84 0.29 13.49
CA TYR A 637 16.01 0.53 14.93
C TYR A 637 15.42 1.87 15.40
N LYS A 638 15.45 2.89 14.55
CA LYS A 638 14.79 4.18 14.86
C LYS A 638 13.27 4.09 14.83
N VAL A 639 12.70 3.18 14.04
CA VAL A 639 11.27 2.92 14.02
C VAL A 639 10.85 2.18 15.29
N GLU A 640 11.67 1.22 15.77
CA GLU A 640 11.45 0.53 17.04
C GLU A 640 11.31 1.53 18.20
N ASP A 641 12.33 2.36 18.43
CA ASP A 641 12.31 3.37 19.50
C ASP A 641 11.07 4.29 19.42
N LYS A 642 10.65 4.63 18.20
CA LYS A 642 9.49 5.49 17.98
C LYS A 642 8.18 4.77 18.19
N LEU A 643 8.05 3.50 17.82
CA LEU A 643 6.86 2.69 18.07
C LEU A 643 6.63 2.52 19.56
N PHE A 644 7.68 2.21 20.33
CA PHE A 644 7.58 2.14 21.78
C PHE A 644 7.15 3.48 22.38
N GLY A 645 7.86 4.57 22.06
CA GLY A 645 7.51 5.90 22.56
C GLY A 645 6.15 6.44 22.08
N PHE A 646 5.60 5.85 21.04
CA PHE A 646 4.30 6.20 20.49
C PHE A 646 3.17 5.49 21.25
N VAL A 647 3.29 4.20 21.51
CA VAL A 647 2.34 3.45 22.37
C VAL A 647 2.31 4.05 23.77
N ASP A 648 3.47 4.41 24.34
CA ASP A 648 3.56 5.11 25.63
C ASP A 648 2.77 6.43 25.66
N LYS A 649 2.90 7.26 24.62
CA LYS A 649 2.18 8.55 24.54
C LYS A 649 0.66 8.38 24.46
N ILE A 650 0.19 7.33 23.82
CA ILE A 650 -1.24 7.03 23.72
C ILE A 650 -1.77 6.66 25.09
N LEU A 651 -1.09 5.72 25.76
CA LEU A 651 -1.45 5.29 27.10
C LEU A 651 -1.42 6.46 28.11
N GLU A 652 -0.43 7.37 28.02
CA GLU A 652 -0.36 8.56 28.86
C GLU A 652 -1.51 9.55 28.60
N LYS A 653 -2.06 9.60 27.40
CA LYS A 653 -3.13 10.53 27.06
C LYS A 653 -4.48 10.00 27.51
N GLU A 654 -4.75 8.74 27.32
CA GLU A 654 -6.00 8.12 27.80
C GLU A 654 -6.11 8.11 29.32
N LEU A 655 -4.98 8.00 30.04
CA LEU A 655 -4.93 8.15 31.49
C LEU A 655 -5.16 9.59 32.00
N LYS A 656 -5.17 10.61 31.10
CA LYS A 656 -5.41 12.03 31.51
C LYS A 656 -6.83 12.49 31.15
N ASP A 657 -7.53 11.77 30.32
CA ASP A 657 -8.91 12.09 29.91
C ASP A 657 -9.97 11.34 30.79
N ASP A 658 -9.53 10.48 31.72
CA ASP A 658 -10.29 9.92 32.86
C ASP A 658 -10.06 10.75 34.13
#